data_27b90f2e758ec6eac6181f055e0cf29a
#
_entry.id   27b90f2e758ec6eac6181f055e0cf29a
#
_cell.length_a   1.000
_cell.length_b   1.000
_cell.length_c   1.000
_cell.angle_alpha   90.00
_cell.angle_beta   90.00
_cell.angle_gamma   90.00
#
_symmetry.space_group_name_H-M   'P 1'
#
loop_
_entity.id
_entity.type
_entity.pdbx_description
1 polymer ?
#
loop_
_entity_poly.entity_id
_entity_poly.type
_entity_poly.pdbx_seq_one_letter_code
_entity_poly.pdbx_strand_id
1 'polypeptide(L)'
;VTTSVTPWWKALKIRQEILNASGEIDDMQMSLFRAVHGRGTDRPPYADAGYYGDITHPAERLIDLLTEIAVRVGGGDDYLKARAVTRLDQGMGGGKSHACIGAFHLAAHPEALLATELGEKVAERAKAKMGRQLAHDLGRPHVLVLPCDNMTAGAGVQELDGPAVSLYERFLWRLFSEDYTLYQRYRPFWSDKHKIAEAIRAVNRPVLIIVDEVLDYIGNGLDGANKPDLAAQDMAFLRALLDTVNDVPHVAMLMVMIASDVDKTALSAAAKERRDDLNTLLERNGKPDTVTEAGDFADILRRRLFDTEPATEVLSATAALYEPVLNDKGWTKHVWEQMGADWRRDWPAEVAACYPFHPMLMSVAREEWSRVTGFQRVRSTIKIFAATVYALQQRGKAGGWVPALIGPGDVPLSEGPVREALLGSGLVEDERTTANYRSLAEIEIINHDGSSGTACRQDLERPKTPWHEANPRAAERAATFIFLASIVGTLRPGRGRGASAPEVKAATSVPDTSYTITDADSVVDELVNPDRGISALDIVRGQGNNKPARYFLSTRLTHRMLVNNIRRTITESERDQVIAEFAQKLANSGPFRELKFVPADPQRTATEVMVTSGLDTAYTARLIVLDPAQFSLRNGMEKPTLEALNVAMGLGQGAQQLPVQWASSAVYAVVNTQRRSLVRGLAIEYVARQRALAAPEVQNDSELKSTGTKELAAAKEQLEKALKRAYQHVVFLAQPDPDGERYLDEVTHDDDNFTALNGTAVWKALAARDKVFDVGEFTPRALQHNLREQDYGKTLSDIRAAFYSAPRLPLLYGGDRDLQQAIYDAVNEGLVSIVDGAGTEVAVTAPGQVNLASTSLRLAKPLPQVCLTCGEQAHEGQCTAGSETSPPSNSPQDGTPSSGPSNGSKDQEAGAGRPHGGATPPVKDQKVAFSFTSNLLASSEGADGFAALFRAFYMALDERQISYLQGTIQIVLQAEAAEQIQQRLNDLGITATFKEI
;
A
#
# COMPACT_ATOMS: atom_id res chain seq x y z
N VAL A 1 -40.93 0.76 -14.87
CA VAL A 1 -41.23 2.18 -14.61
C VAL A 1 -40.08 2.69 -13.78
N THR A 2 -39.08 3.25 -14.45
CA THR A 2 -38.02 3.98 -13.81
C THR A 2 -38.60 5.25 -13.20
N THR A 3 -38.90 5.24 -11.91
CA THR A 3 -39.22 6.46 -11.15
C THR A 3 -38.01 7.38 -11.25
N SER A 4 -38.15 8.47 -12.03
CA SER A 4 -37.07 9.45 -12.12
C SER A 4 -36.92 10.11 -10.75
N VAL A 5 -35.81 9.81 -10.06
CA VAL A 5 -35.52 10.43 -8.78
C VAL A 5 -35.30 11.92 -8.98
N THR A 6 -35.99 12.75 -8.20
CA THR A 6 -35.73 14.20 -8.23
C THR A 6 -34.29 14.48 -7.80
N PRO A 7 -33.46 15.09 -8.65
CA PRO A 7 -32.08 15.39 -8.30
C PRO A 7 -32.00 16.30 -7.07
N TRP A 8 -31.00 16.06 -6.19
CA TRP A 8 -30.81 16.82 -4.96
C TRP A 8 -30.75 18.33 -5.18
N TRP A 9 -30.15 18.79 -6.28
CA TRP A 9 -30.03 20.21 -6.61
C TRP A 9 -31.35 20.88 -7.04
N LYS A 10 -32.39 20.11 -7.26
CA LYS A 10 -33.79 20.58 -7.42
C LYS A 10 -34.60 20.39 -6.14
N ALA A 11 -34.30 19.35 -5.35
CA ALA A 11 -35.02 19.04 -4.11
C ALA A 11 -34.61 19.96 -2.96
N LEU A 12 -33.35 20.40 -2.94
CA LEU A 12 -32.79 21.24 -1.90
C LEU A 12 -32.51 22.66 -2.43
N LYS A 13 -32.82 23.67 -1.61
CA LYS A 13 -32.51 25.07 -1.89
C LYS A 13 -31.28 25.48 -1.08
N ILE A 14 -30.21 25.84 -1.79
CA ILE A 14 -28.98 26.33 -1.18
C ILE A 14 -29.26 27.72 -0.56
N ARG A 15 -28.75 27.97 0.65
CA ARG A 15 -28.86 29.27 1.33
C ARG A 15 -28.17 30.36 0.49
N GLN A 16 -28.85 31.54 0.39
CA GLN A 16 -28.32 32.67 -0.37
C GLN A 16 -27.06 33.27 0.27
N GLU A 17 -26.94 33.14 1.56
CA GLU A 17 -25.84 33.68 2.39
C GLU A 17 -24.50 32.91 2.20
N ILE A 18 -24.52 31.80 1.46
CA ILE A 18 -23.28 31.07 1.10
C ILE A 18 -22.38 31.93 0.22
N LEU A 19 -22.96 32.83 -0.57
CA LEU A 19 -22.22 33.70 -1.49
C LEU A 19 -22.10 35.11 -0.91
N ASN A 20 -20.88 35.69 -1.02
CA ASN A 20 -20.68 37.10 -0.75
C ASN A 20 -21.24 37.97 -1.91
N ALA A 21 -21.13 39.30 -1.75
CA ALA A 21 -21.63 40.25 -2.75
C ALA A 21 -20.96 40.12 -4.15
N SER A 22 -19.75 39.57 -4.24
CA SER A 22 -19.02 39.26 -5.47
C SER A 22 -19.35 37.89 -6.07
N GLY A 23 -20.21 37.09 -5.44
CA GLY A 23 -20.59 35.76 -5.91
C GLY A 23 -19.58 34.66 -5.52
N GLU A 24 -18.63 34.99 -4.67
CA GLU A 24 -17.68 34.03 -4.10
C GLU A 24 -18.24 33.40 -2.83
N ILE A 25 -17.71 32.23 -2.45
CA ILE A 25 -18.09 31.59 -1.19
C ILE A 25 -17.67 32.47 -0.01
N ASP A 26 -18.62 32.85 0.82
CA ASP A 26 -18.37 33.70 1.98
C ASP A 26 -17.46 32.98 3.00
N ASP A 27 -16.74 33.76 3.80
CA ASP A 27 -16.03 33.24 4.95
C ASP A 27 -17.06 32.97 6.06
N MET A 28 -17.48 31.71 6.15
CA MET A 28 -18.51 31.24 7.08
C MET A 28 -18.06 31.26 8.56
N GLN A 29 -17.06 32.10 8.88
CA GLN A 29 -16.58 32.29 10.24
C GLN A 29 -17.60 33.02 11.09
N MET A 30 -18.03 32.38 12.15
CA MET A 30 -18.82 33.02 13.18
C MET A 30 -17.91 33.63 14.27
N SER A 31 -17.97 34.91 14.44
CA SER A 31 -17.22 35.65 15.44
C SER A 31 -18.17 36.16 16.51
N LEU A 32 -17.94 35.84 17.78
CA LEU A 32 -18.69 36.38 18.90
C LEU A 32 -18.54 37.93 18.97
N PHE A 33 -17.33 38.44 18.74
CA PHE A 33 -17.07 39.87 18.71
C PHE A 33 -17.92 40.59 17.65
N ARG A 34 -17.98 40.06 16.42
CA ARG A 34 -18.82 40.66 15.35
C ARG A 34 -20.33 40.53 15.63
N ALA A 35 -20.77 39.43 16.26
CA ALA A 35 -22.17 39.23 16.63
C ALA A 35 -22.62 40.28 17.66
N VAL A 36 -21.75 40.62 18.62
CA VAL A 36 -22.05 41.55 19.73
C VAL A 36 -21.81 43.00 19.32
N HIS A 37 -20.74 43.33 18.66
CA HIS A 37 -20.25 44.68 18.40
C HIS A 37 -20.36 45.14 16.93
N GLY A 38 -20.67 44.24 16.00
CA GLY A 38 -20.79 44.56 14.56
C GLY A 38 -21.89 45.58 14.29
N ARG A 39 -21.58 46.58 13.47
CA ARG A 39 -22.52 47.68 13.10
C ARG A 39 -22.55 47.85 11.58
N GLY A 40 -23.72 48.28 11.05
CA GLY A 40 -23.88 48.55 9.64
C GLY A 40 -23.53 47.35 8.74
N THR A 41 -22.62 47.53 7.80
CA THR A 41 -22.15 46.48 6.85
C THR A 41 -21.32 45.37 7.54
N ASP A 42 -20.76 45.65 8.73
CA ASP A 42 -19.96 44.67 9.49
C ASP A 42 -20.81 43.76 10.39
N ARG A 43 -22.12 44.05 10.51
CA ARG A 43 -23.02 43.21 11.29
C ARG A 43 -23.39 41.96 10.53
N PRO A 44 -22.95 40.78 10.98
CA PRO A 44 -23.22 39.52 10.27
C PRO A 44 -24.71 39.12 10.44
N PRO A 45 -25.29 38.34 9.50
CA PRO A 45 -26.66 37.85 9.61
C PRO A 45 -26.95 37.10 10.90
N TYR A 46 -25.99 36.32 11.40
CA TYR A 46 -26.12 35.58 12.66
C TYR A 46 -26.07 36.44 13.92
N ALA A 47 -25.94 37.76 13.80
CA ALA A 47 -26.18 38.72 14.89
C ALA A 47 -27.67 38.96 15.12
N ASP A 48 -28.57 38.40 14.30
CA ASP A 48 -30.00 38.27 14.56
C ASP A 48 -30.29 36.93 15.24
N ALA A 49 -31.02 36.93 16.35
CA ALA A 49 -31.27 35.75 17.17
C ALA A 49 -32.18 34.71 16.48
N GLY A 50 -33.18 35.19 15.71
CA GLY A 50 -34.08 34.32 14.94
C GLY A 50 -33.30 33.61 13.83
N TYR A 51 -32.54 34.38 13.02
CA TYR A 51 -31.69 33.82 11.99
C TYR A 51 -30.65 32.82 12.57
N TYR A 52 -30.02 33.18 13.68
CA TYR A 52 -29.09 32.26 14.35
C TYR A 52 -29.76 30.92 14.71
N GLY A 53 -30.96 30.97 15.30
CA GLY A 53 -31.71 29.76 15.64
C GLY A 53 -32.08 28.92 14.40
N ASP A 54 -32.41 29.58 13.28
CA ASP A 54 -32.80 28.89 12.03
C ASP A 54 -31.62 28.17 11.36
N ILE A 55 -30.41 28.75 11.45
CA ILE A 55 -29.21 28.09 10.86
C ILE A 55 -28.53 27.10 11.80
N THR A 56 -28.98 27.00 13.03
CA THR A 56 -28.37 26.16 14.07
C THR A 56 -29.09 24.81 14.15
N HIS A 57 -28.33 23.73 14.00
CA HIS A 57 -28.84 22.39 14.33
C HIS A 57 -28.99 22.27 15.84
N PRO A 58 -30.16 21.86 16.36
CA PRO A 58 -30.41 21.72 17.79
C PRO A 58 -29.79 20.43 18.35
N ALA A 59 -28.46 20.39 18.37
CA ALA A 59 -27.69 19.26 18.91
C ALA A 59 -27.94 19.09 20.40
N GLU A 60 -28.08 17.88 20.91
CA GLU A 60 -28.40 17.57 22.32
C GLU A 60 -27.45 18.28 23.31
N ARG A 61 -26.13 18.29 23.00
CA ARG A 61 -25.13 18.96 23.83
C ARG A 61 -25.31 20.48 23.89
N LEU A 62 -25.65 21.10 22.75
CA LEU A 62 -25.94 22.55 22.70
C LEU A 62 -27.20 22.87 23.45
N ILE A 63 -28.27 22.07 23.32
CA ILE A 63 -29.51 22.22 24.06
C ILE A 63 -29.23 22.12 25.58
N ASP A 64 -28.46 21.14 26.04
CA ASP A 64 -28.09 20.98 27.43
C ASP A 64 -27.34 22.19 27.96
N LEU A 65 -26.31 22.67 27.19
CA LEU A 65 -25.54 23.86 27.53
C LEU A 65 -26.45 25.10 27.74
N LEU A 66 -27.28 25.38 26.73
CA LEU A 66 -28.17 26.53 26.77
C LEU A 66 -29.23 26.38 27.84
N THR A 67 -29.69 25.17 28.14
CA THR A 67 -30.62 24.88 29.24
C THR A 67 -30.00 25.18 30.61
N GLU A 68 -28.73 24.76 30.83
CA GLU A 68 -28.02 25.09 32.08
C GLU A 68 -27.97 26.61 32.31
N ILE A 69 -27.62 27.38 31.25
CA ILE A 69 -27.57 28.84 31.31
C ILE A 69 -28.98 29.40 31.56
N ALA A 70 -29.99 28.97 30.79
CA ALA A 70 -31.37 29.45 30.93
C ALA A 70 -31.93 29.24 32.35
N VAL A 71 -31.74 28.05 32.92
CA VAL A 71 -32.21 27.71 34.26
C VAL A 71 -31.42 28.50 35.33
N ARG A 72 -30.11 28.66 35.16
CA ARG A 72 -29.27 29.39 36.12
C ARG A 72 -29.62 30.87 36.18
N VAL A 73 -29.86 31.55 35.04
CA VAL A 73 -30.20 32.98 35.03
C VAL A 73 -31.69 33.24 35.19
N GLY A 74 -32.57 32.46 34.51
CA GLY A 74 -34.01 32.69 34.46
C GLY A 74 -34.86 31.74 35.31
N GLY A 75 -34.26 30.82 36.03
CA GLY A 75 -34.94 29.78 36.81
C GLY A 75 -35.52 30.24 38.15
N GLY A 76 -35.42 31.50 38.53
CA GLY A 76 -35.92 31.98 39.86
C GLY A 76 -35.35 31.08 40.98
N ASP A 77 -36.20 30.63 41.92
CA ASP A 77 -35.76 29.79 43.03
C ASP A 77 -35.12 28.45 42.61
N ASP A 78 -35.35 28.00 41.36
CA ASP A 78 -34.79 26.79 40.82
C ASP A 78 -33.36 26.95 40.27
N TYR A 79 -32.75 28.12 40.33
CA TYR A 79 -31.42 28.41 39.77
C TYR A 79 -30.32 27.46 40.24
N LEU A 80 -30.45 26.89 41.45
CA LEU A 80 -29.52 25.91 42.01
C LEU A 80 -29.60 24.55 41.34
N LYS A 81 -30.64 24.28 40.50
CA LYS A 81 -30.72 23.07 39.69
C LYS A 81 -29.77 23.11 38.50
N ALA A 82 -29.15 24.25 38.21
CA ALA A 82 -28.21 24.42 37.11
C ALA A 82 -26.83 24.86 37.59
N ARG A 83 -25.82 24.53 36.87
CA ARG A 83 -24.41 24.88 37.14
C ARG A 83 -24.20 26.38 36.97
N ALA A 84 -23.38 26.96 37.84
CA ALA A 84 -23.01 28.37 37.75
C ALA A 84 -21.92 28.64 36.71
N VAL A 85 -20.97 27.70 36.56
CA VAL A 85 -19.87 27.78 35.60
C VAL A 85 -19.95 26.62 34.63
N THR A 86 -19.93 26.93 33.35
CA THR A 86 -19.84 25.96 32.24
C THR A 86 -18.52 26.19 31.50
N ARG A 87 -17.76 25.14 31.37
CA ARG A 87 -16.46 25.13 30.65
C ARG A 87 -16.60 24.42 29.31
N LEU A 88 -16.27 25.12 28.22
CA LEU A 88 -16.12 24.50 26.92
C LEU A 88 -14.63 24.26 26.60
N ASP A 89 -14.27 23.01 26.47
CA ASP A 89 -12.91 22.59 26.18
C ASP A 89 -12.94 21.64 24.96
N GLN A 90 -13.01 22.19 23.78
CA GLN A 90 -13.13 21.48 22.54
C GLN A 90 -12.13 22.03 21.52
N GLY A 91 -11.53 21.19 20.68
CA GLY A 91 -10.56 21.59 19.66
C GLY A 91 -11.10 22.68 18.71
N MET A 92 -10.22 23.31 17.94
CA MET A 92 -10.60 24.33 16.95
C MET A 92 -11.69 23.79 15.99
N GLY A 93 -12.63 24.65 15.61
CA GLY A 93 -13.75 24.29 14.74
C GLY A 93 -14.84 23.44 15.39
N GLY A 94 -14.80 23.20 16.70
CA GLY A 94 -15.81 22.41 17.43
C GLY A 94 -17.11 23.14 17.78
N GLY A 95 -17.36 24.33 17.22
CA GLY A 95 -18.62 25.07 17.45
C GLY A 95 -18.61 25.94 18.73
N LYS A 96 -17.47 26.19 19.37
CA LYS A 96 -17.37 27.00 20.61
C LYS A 96 -17.91 28.41 20.44
N SER A 97 -17.41 29.19 19.47
CA SER A 97 -17.88 30.55 19.20
C SER A 97 -19.37 30.56 18.80
N HIS A 98 -19.83 29.51 18.09
CA HIS A 98 -21.24 29.31 17.79
C HIS A 98 -22.07 29.16 19.07
N ALA A 99 -21.63 28.32 20.00
CA ALA A 99 -22.31 28.17 21.32
C ALA A 99 -22.29 29.44 22.14
N CYS A 100 -21.21 30.22 22.13
CA CYS A 100 -21.14 31.52 22.80
C CYS A 100 -22.13 32.52 22.21
N ILE A 101 -22.32 32.56 20.89
CA ILE A 101 -23.31 33.36 20.20
C ILE A 101 -24.73 32.91 20.61
N GLY A 102 -24.97 31.58 20.70
CA GLY A 102 -26.23 31.05 21.21
C GLY A 102 -26.53 31.45 22.66
N ALA A 103 -25.53 31.37 23.53
CA ALA A 103 -25.64 31.85 24.92
C ALA A 103 -25.90 33.35 24.99
N PHE A 104 -25.21 34.14 24.14
CA PHE A 104 -25.45 35.57 24.02
C PHE A 104 -26.90 35.87 23.62
N HIS A 105 -27.40 35.24 22.53
CA HIS A 105 -28.78 35.47 22.09
C HIS A 105 -29.82 34.99 23.10
N LEU A 106 -29.58 33.86 23.77
CA LEU A 106 -30.45 33.34 24.81
C LEU A 106 -30.67 34.37 25.94
N ALA A 107 -29.62 35.09 26.31
CA ALA A 107 -29.70 36.06 27.38
C ALA A 107 -30.04 37.50 26.93
N ALA A 108 -29.51 37.92 25.75
CA ALA A 108 -29.74 39.28 25.24
C ALA A 108 -31.06 39.43 24.46
N HIS A 109 -31.47 38.34 23.75
CA HIS A 109 -32.66 38.35 22.88
C HIS A 109 -33.50 37.08 23.11
N PRO A 110 -33.92 36.78 24.39
CA PRO A 110 -34.53 35.49 24.73
C PRO A 110 -35.81 35.21 23.94
N GLU A 111 -36.67 36.18 23.75
CA GLU A 111 -37.93 36.04 23.06
C GLU A 111 -37.74 35.58 21.61
N ALA A 112 -36.76 36.18 20.89
CA ALA A 112 -36.51 35.86 19.51
C ALA A 112 -35.88 34.45 19.37
N LEU A 113 -34.91 34.09 20.24
CA LEU A 113 -34.29 32.77 20.19
C LEU A 113 -35.27 31.65 20.61
N LEU A 114 -36.06 31.88 21.69
CA LEU A 114 -37.00 30.86 22.18
C LEU A 114 -38.19 30.60 21.23
N ALA A 115 -38.39 31.44 20.23
CA ALA A 115 -39.34 31.24 19.16
C ALA A 115 -38.81 30.32 18.00
N THR A 116 -37.54 29.92 18.04
CA THR A 116 -36.95 29.02 17.07
C THR A 116 -36.98 27.57 17.55
N GLU A 117 -36.80 26.59 16.62
CA GLU A 117 -36.74 25.17 16.98
C GLU A 117 -35.71 24.87 18.09
N LEU A 118 -34.53 25.51 18.02
CA LEU A 118 -33.48 25.39 19.05
C LEU A 118 -34.01 25.89 20.39
N GLY A 119 -34.64 27.06 20.38
CA GLY A 119 -35.16 27.67 21.59
C GLY A 119 -36.34 26.92 22.22
N GLU A 120 -37.25 26.38 21.41
CA GLU A 120 -38.35 25.51 21.87
C GLU A 120 -37.81 24.28 22.63
N LYS A 121 -36.80 23.59 22.06
CA LYS A 121 -36.16 22.44 22.71
C LYS A 121 -35.45 22.83 24.03
N VAL A 122 -34.79 23.98 24.05
CA VAL A 122 -34.20 24.51 25.29
C VAL A 122 -35.29 24.77 26.35
N ALA A 123 -36.41 25.40 25.97
CA ALA A 123 -37.52 25.67 26.86
C ALA A 123 -38.18 24.39 27.39
N GLU A 124 -38.40 23.41 26.56
CA GLU A 124 -38.92 22.08 26.94
C GLU A 124 -37.97 21.37 27.93
N ARG A 125 -36.68 21.36 27.65
CA ARG A 125 -35.63 20.77 28.52
C ARG A 125 -35.56 21.50 29.87
N ALA A 126 -35.63 22.84 29.86
CA ALA A 126 -35.66 23.66 31.07
C ALA A 126 -36.94 23.40 31.90
N LYS A 127 -38.09 23.27 31.25
CA LYS A 127 -39.37 22.90 31.90
C LYS A 127 -39.25 21.52 32.57
N ALA A 128 -38.68 20.53 31.88
CA ALA A 128 -38.48 19.21 32.47
C ALA A 128 -37.56 19.26 33.70
N LYS A 129 -36.50 20.08 33.68
CA LYS A 129 -35.55 20.26 34.78
C LYS A 129 -36.11 21.00 35.98
N MET A 130 -36.93 22.05 35.75
CA MET A 130 -37.47 22.86 36.81
C MET A 130 -38.82 22.33 37.31
N GLY A 131 -39.60 21.66 36.50
CA GLY A 131 -41.01 21.29 36.76
C GLY A 131 -42.02 22.42 36.48
N ARG A 132 -41.60 23.53 35.90
CA ARG A 132 -42.41 24.69 35.51
C ARG A 132 -41.85 25.36 34.26
N GLN A 133 -42.66 26.19 33.62
CA GLN A 133 -42.24 26.92 32.44
C GLN A 133 -41.13 27.95 32.74
N LEU A 134 -40.22 28.11 31.78
CA LEU A 134 -39.22 29.16 31.80
C LEU A 134 -39.89 30.51 31.47
N ALA A 135 -39.47 31.59 32.13
CA ALA A 135 -39.94 32.93 31.78
C ALA A 135 -39.41 33.33 30.39
N HIS A 136 -40.26 33.92 29.54
CA HIS A 136 -39.90 34.28 28.17
C HIS A 136 -38.72 35.29 28.09
N ASP A 137 -38.63 36.18 29.05
CA ASP A 137 -37.59 37.21 29.10
C ASP A 137 -36.39 36.85 30.03
N LEU A 138 -36.39 35.64 30.59
CA LEU A 138 -35.36 35.13 31.52
C LEU A 138 -35.03 36.07 32.69
N GLY A 139 -35.93 37.01 33.03
CA GLY A 139 -35.67 38.05 34.01
C GLY A 139 -34.78 39.18 33.50
N ARG A 140 -34.66 39.32 32.18
CA ARG A 140 -33.86 40.35 31.47
C ARG A 140 -32.40 40.36 31.91
N PRO A 141 -31.64 39.25 31.65
CA PRO A 141 -30.26 39.14 32.08
C PRO A 141 -29.38 40.28 31.53
N HIS A 142 -28.42 40.69 32.33
CA HIS A 142 -27.30 41.49 31.85
C HIS A 142 -26.26 40.55 31.23
N VAL A 143 -25.87 40.79 29.97
CA VAL A 143 -24.89 39.98 29.30
C VAL A 143 -23.58 40.73 29.23
N LEU A 144 -22.55 40.11 29.79
CA LEU A 144 -21.19 40.61 29.78
C LEU A 144 -20.32 39.65 28.93
N VAL A 145 -19.74 40.16 27.83
CA VAL A 145 -18.90 39.37 26.91
C VAL A 145 -17.48 39.88 26.96
N LEU A 146 -16.54 38.97 27.22
CA LEU A 146 -15.09 39.18 27.18
C LEU A 146 -14.47 38.35 26.04
N PRO A 147 -14.42 38.88 24.80
CA PRO A 147 -13.81 38.19 23.66
C PRO A 147 -12.30 38.38 23.72
N CYS A 148 -11.63 37.50 24.43
CA CYS A 148 -10.21 37.61 24.82
C CYS A 148 -9.24 37.57 23.66
N ASP A 149 -9.60 36.93 22.56
CA ASP A 149 -8.87 36.92 21.27
C ASP A 149 -8.72 38.33 20.66
N ASN A 150 -9.68 39.22 20.94
CA ASN A 150 -9.73 40.60 20.44
C ASN A 150 -9.26 41.62 21.47
N MET A 151 -8.69 41.17 22.59
CA MET A 151 -8.23 42.03 23.67
C MET A 151 -6.72 42.16 23.71
N THR A 152 -6.21 43.39 23.72
CA THR A 152 -4.77 43.66 23.94
C THR A 152 -4.54 43.86 25.45
N ALA A 153 -3.67 43.04 26.02
CA ALA A 153 -3.32 43.16 27.44
C ALA A 153 -2.57 44.46 27.70
N GLY A 154 -3.04 45.22 28.72
CA GLY A 154 -2.41 46.45 29.12
C GLY A 154 -2.68 47.68 28.23
N ALA A 155 -3.53 47.52 27.21
CA ALA A 155 -4.00 48.60 26.36
C ALA A 155 -5.47 48.33 26.00
N GLY A 156 -6.38 49.20 26.45
CA GLY A 156 -7.80 49.13 26.14
C GLY A 156 -8.12 49.74 24.77
N VAL A 157 -9.19 49.23 24.08
CA VAL A 157 -9.78 49.90 22.94
C VAL A 157 -10.73 50.96 23.45
N GLN A 158 -10.37 52.24 23.34
CA GLN A 158 -11.11 53.36 23.97
C GLN A 158 -12.63 53.34 23.68
N GLU A 159 -13.04 52.93 22.49
CA GLU A 159 -14.46 52.86 22.12
C GLU A 159 -15.24 51.76 22.81
N LEU A 160 -14.59 50.67 23.23
CA LEU A 160 -15.24 49.51 23.86
C LEU A 160 -14.92 49.34 25.34
N ASP A 161 -13.66 49.64 25.71
CA ASP A 161 -13.12 49.35 27.04
C ASP A 161 -13.01 50.61 27.93
N GLY A 162 -13.27 51.79 27.39
CA GLY A 162 -13.11 53.04 28.11
C GLY A 162 -11.74 53.17 28.77
N PRO A 163 -11.69 53.45 30.09
CA PRO A 163 -10.44 53.56 30.84
C PRO A 163 -9.80 52.22 31.25
N ALA A 164 -10.41 51.08 30.89
CA ALA A 164 -10.01 49.77 31.36
C ALA A 164 -8.77 49.25 30.62
N VAL A 165 -7.80 48.69 31.35
CA VAL A 165 -6.56 48.15 30.81
C VAL A 165 -6.29 46.68 31.22
N SER A 166 -6.86 46.21 32.33
CA SER A 166 -6.78 44.83 32.81
C SER A 166 -8.08 44.08 32.50
N LEU A 167 -8.04 42.77 32.59
CA LEU A 167 -9.21 41.90 32.38
C LEU A 167 -10.30 42.22 33.44
N TYR A 168 -9.87 42.46 34.69
CA TYR A 168 -10.79 42.88 35.75
C TYR A 168 -11.44 44.23 35.47
N GLU A 169 -10.68 45.23 35.01
CA GLU A 169 -11.22 46.55 34.71
C GLU A 169 -12.22 46.49 33.55
N ARG A 170 -11.94 45.65 32.52
CA ARG A 170 -12.87 45.41 31.41
C ARG A 170 -14.15 44.70 31.89
N PHE A 171 -13.99 43.73 32.78
CA PHE A 171 -15.13 43.08 33.42
C PHE A 171 -16.04 44.12 34.14
N LEU A 172 -15.47 44.99 34.96
CA LEU A 172 -16.24 46.04 35.65
C LEU A 172 -16.87 47.03 34.69
N TRP A 173 -16.12 47.47 33.67
CA TRP A 173 -16.62 48.44 32.69
C TRP A 173 -17.85 47.91 31.96
N ARG A 174 -17.82 46.71 31.54
CA ARG A 174 -18.93 46.06 30.87
C ARG A 174 -20.05 45.64 31.85
N LEU A 175 -19.71 45.25 33.04
CA LEU A 175 -20.69 44.92 34.08
C LEU A 175 -21.59 46.11 34.42
N PHE A 176 -21.03 47.31 34.49
CA PHE A 176 -21.76 48.51 34.80
C PHE A 176 -22.26 49.33 33.62
N SER A 177 -22.16 48.77 32.42
CA SER A 177 -22.62 49.42 31.17
C SER A 177 -22.04 50.84 31.02
N GLU A 178 -20.73 50.98 31.25
CA GLU A 178 -19.96 52.23 31.14
C GLU A 178 -20.24 53.27 32.24
N ASP A 179 -20.89 52.88 33.34
CA ASP A 179 -21.04 53.75 34.52
C ASP A 179 -19.70 53.94 35.24
N TYR A 180 -19.07 55.08 34.95
CA TYR A 180 -17.76 55.45 35.51
C TYR A 180 -17.74 55.49 37.03
N THR A 181 -18.83 55.83 37.68
CA THR A 181 -18.92 55.95 39.16
C THR A 181 -18.84 54.59 39.83
N LEU A 182 -19.66 53.67 39.34
CA LEU A 182 -19.62 52.26 39.78
C LEU A 182 -18.31 51.57 39.44
N TYR A 183 -17.81 51.84 38.28
CA TYR A 183 -16.47 51.29 37.84
C TYR A 183 -15.39 51.75 38.83
N GLN A 184 -15.27 53.07 39.12
CA GLN A 184 -14.25 53.60 40.04
C GLN A 184 -14.39 53.05 41.46
N ARG A 185 -15.64 52.86 41.90
CA ARG A 185 -15.94 52.33 43.26
C ARG A 185 -15.36 50.94 43.46
N TYR A 186 -15.45 50.04 42.47
CA TYR A 186 -15.03 48.67 42.61
C TYR A 186 -13.62 48.39 42.04
N ARG A 187 -13.05 49.29 41.25
CA ARG A 187 -11.75 49.11 40.55
C ARG A 187 -10.57 48.64 41.46
N PRO A 188 -10.43 49.08 42.73
CA PRO A 188 -9.34 48.67 43.61
C PRO A 188 -9.39 47.19 44.03
N PHE A 189 -10.51 46.49 43.87
CA PHE A 189 -10.79 45.19 44.52
C PHE A 189 -10.69 43.97 43.61
N TRP A 190 -9.68 43.94 42.76
CA TRP A 190 -9.50 42.92 41.72
C TRP A 190 -9.37 41.48 42.23
N SER A 191 -8.98 41.22 43.47
CA SER A 191 -8.83 39.90 44.09
C SER A 191 -9.80 39.64 45.24
N ASP A 192 -10.62 40.60 45.60
CA ASP A 192 -11.57 40.50 46.73
C ASP A 192 -12.90 39.89 46.27
N LYS A 193 -13.11 38.61 46.62
CA LYS A 193 -14.33 37.87 46.29
C LYS A 193 -15.60 38.50 46.74
N HIS A 194 -15.59 39.08 47.97
CA HIS A 194 -16.78 39.74 48.52
C HIS A 194 -17.12 41.01 47.74
N LYS A 195 -16.13 41.77 47.32
CA LYS A 195 -16.32 42.99 46.56
C LYS A 195 -16.72 42.69 45.10
N ILE A 196 -16.21 41.64 44.52
CA ILE A 196 -16.62 41.16 43.19
C ILE A 196 -18.10 40.70 43.28
N ALA A 197 -18.48 39.92 44.30
CA ALA A 197 -19.87 39.51 44.52
C ALA A 197 -20.80 40.71 44.75
N GLU A 198 -20.38 41.75 45.55
CA GLU A 198 -21.10 42.99 45.74
C GLU A 198 -21.29 43.76 44.41
N ALA A 199 -20.26 43.84 43.57
CA ALA A 199 -20.29 44.45 42.26
C ALA A 199 -21.31 43.78 41.35
N ILE A 200 -21.30 42.42 41.27
CA ILE A 200 -22.28 41.67 40.49
C ILE A 200 -23.69 41.87 40.98
N ARG A 201 -23.92 41.83 42.29
CA ARG A 201 -25.24 42.07 42.89
C ARG A 201 -25.74 43.51 42.68
N ALA A 202 -24.81 44.49 42.56
CA ALA A 202 -25.17 45.88 42.27
C ALA A 202 -25.88 46.09 40.94
N VAL A 203 -25.74 45.17 39.98
CA VAL A 203 -26.48 45.17 38.70
C VAL A 203 -27.98 44.95 38.92
N ASN A 204 -28.38 44.29 40.00
CA ASN A 204 -29.78 44.04 40.42
C ASN A 204 -30.62 43.30 39.34
N ARG A 205 -30.04 42.43 38.60
CA ARG A 205 -30.70 41.54 37.63
C ARG A 205 -29.83 40.34 37.37
N PRO A 206 -30.33 39.24 36.77
CA PRO A 206 -29.53 38.09 36.40
C PRO A 206 -28.34 38.49 35.51
N VAL A 207 -27.21 37.81 35.64
CA VAL A 207 -25.99 38.13 34.88
C VAL A 207 -25.48 36.86 34.14
N LEU A 208 -25.23 37.01 32.82
CA LEU A 208 -24.46 36.03 32.04
C LEU A 208 -23.10 36.62 31.75
N ILE A 209 -22.05 35.89 32.11
CA ILE A 209 -20.65 36.20 31.80
C ILE A 209 -20.16 35.24 30.76
N ILE A 210 -19.74 35.72 29.57
CA ILE A 210 -19.14 34.92 28.53
C ILE A 210 -17.68 35.32 28.38
N VAL A 211 -16.78 34.39 28.60
CA VAL A 211 -15.33 34.58 28.42
C VAL A 211 -14.87 33.65 27.29
N ASP A 212 -14.61 34.24 26.13
CA ASP A 212 -14.18 33.48 24.93
C ASP A 212 -12.66 33.54 24.76
N GLU A 213 -12.07 32.40 24.42
CA GLU A 213 -10.63 32.23 24.07
C GLU A 213 -9.66 32.82 25.11
N VAL A 214 -9.96 32.63 26.40
CA VAL A 214 -9.20 33.22 27.54
C VAL A 214 -7.72 32.85 27.50
N LEU A 215 -7.34 31.69 26.92
CA LEU A 215 -5.95 31.24 26.83
C LEU A 215 -5.10 32.12 25.91
N ASP A 216 -5.67 32.75 24.89
CA ASP A 216 -4.93 33.70 24.05
C ASP A 216 -4.54 34.95 24.82
N TYR A 217 -5.43 35.44 25.66
CA TYR A 217 -5.16 36.59 26.51
C TYR A 217 -4.12 36.27 27.58
N ILE A 218 -4.30 35.20 28.38
CA ILE A 218 -3.40 34.87 29.50
C ILE A 218 -2.07 34.27 29.04
N GLY A 219 -2.02 33.74 27.83
CA GLY A 219 -0.82 33.27 27.17
C GLY A 219 -0.06 34.41 26.48
N ASN A 220 -0.20 34.47 25.16
CA ASN A 220 0.54 35.41 24.32
C ASN A 220 0.23 36.89 24.61
N GLY A 221 -1.03 37.19 24.98
CA GLY A 221 -1.44 38.57 25.26
C GLY A 221 -0.71 39.16 26.46
N LEU A 222 -0.66 38.44 27.58
CA LEU A 222 0.04 38.92 28.78
C LEU A 222 1.56 38.90 28.63
N ASP A 223 2.13 37.93 27.93
CA ASP A 223 3.57 37.88 27.65
C ASP A 223 4.01 39.03 26.72
N GLY A 224 3.21 39.35 25.70
CA GLY A 224 3.46 40.48 24.80
C GLY A 224 3.38 41.83 25.47
N ALA A 225 2.55 41.98 26.51
CA ALA A 225 2.44 43.19 27.28
C ALA A 225 3.67 43.49 28.17
N ASN A 226 4.49 42.47 28.45
CA ASN A 226 5.68 42.56 29.33
C ASN A 226 5.40 43.26 30.68
N LYS A 227 4.28 42.95 31.31
CA LYS A 227 3.80 43.55 32.58
C LYS A 227 3.48 42.45 33.59
N PRO A 228 4.48 41.95 34.37
CA PRO A 228 4.28 40.85 35.31
C PRO A 228 3.19 41.09 36.33
N ASP A 229 3.05 42.34 36.81
CA ASP A 229 2.05 42.74 37.78
C ASP A 229 0.62 42.63 37.22
N LEU A 230 0.43 42.93 35.94
CA LEU A 230 -0.84 42.76 35.23
C LEU A 230 -1.21 41.27 35.10
N ALA A 231 -0.25 40.42 34.75
CA ALA A 231 -0.48 38.99 34.68
C ALA A 231 -0.91 38.40 36.04
N ALA A 232 -0.23 38.77 37.11
CA ALA A 232 -0.56 38.35 38.48
C ALA A 232 -1.95 38.84 38.88
N GLN A 233 -2.28 40.09 38.55
CA GLN A 233 -3.59 40.71 38.83
C GLN A 233 -4.72 39.97 38.10
N ASP A 234 -4.57 39.73 36.77
CA ASP A 234 -5.63 39.12 35.97
C ASP A 234 -5.83 37.64 36.32
N MET A 235 -4.76 36.91 36.64
CA MET A 235 -4.88 35.52 37.12
C MET A 235 -5.56 35.45 38.50
N ALA A 236 -5.25 36.38 39.43
CA ALA A 236 -5.90 36.44 40.74
C ALA A 236 -7.39 36.85 40.61
N PHE A 237 -7.71 37.74 39.68
CA PHE A 237 -9.09 38.08 39.35
C PHE A 237 -9.87 36.89 38.81
N LEU A 238 -9.33 36.14 37.82
CA LEU A 238 -10.01 34.95 37.26
C LEU A 238 -10.30 33.92 38.36
N ARG A 239 -9.34 33.69 39.24
CA ARG A 239 -9.53 32.83 40.41
C ARG A 239 -10.65 33.32 41.34
N ALA A 240 -10.66 34.61 41.70
CA ALA A 240 -11.68 35.21 42.54
C ALA A 240 -13.06 35.19 41.88
N LEU A 241 -13.14 35.44 40.56
CA LEU A 241 -14.38 35.41 39.79
C LEU A 241 -14.99 34.01 39.74
N LEU A 242 -14.22 32.98 39.43
CA LEU A 242 -14.70 31.59 39.38
C LEU A 242 -15.30 31.14 40.72
N ASP A 243 -14.66 31.48 41.85
CA ASP A 243 -15.18 31.17 43.14
C ASP A 243 -16.47 31.98 43.44
N THR A 244 -16.48 33.26 43.08
CA THR A 244 -17.61 34.18 43.34
C THR A 244 -18.88 33.80 42.55
N VAL A 245 -18.77 33.42 41.30
CA VAL A 245 -19.93 33.08 40.43
C VAL A 245 -20.75 31.92 41.00
N ASN A 246 -20.10 30.96 41.68
CA ASN A 246 -20.81 29.86 42.33
C ASN A 246 -21.72 30.34 43.49
N ASP A 247 -21.30 31.40 44.22
CA ASP A 247 -21.96 31.89 45.43
C ASP A 247 -23.02 32.97 45.15
N VAL A 248 -23.04 33.57 43.95
CA VAL A 248 -24.00 34.60 43.62
C VAL A 248 -25.22 34.01 42.91
N PRO A 249 -26.46 34.24 43.42
CA PRO A 249 -27.69 33.79 42.75
C PRO A 249 -27.86 34.40 41.36
N HIS A 250 -28.45 33.60 40.42
CA HIS A 250 -28.82 34.05 39.09
C HIS A 250 -27.64 34.54 38.24
N VAL A 251 -26.44 34.02 38.51
CA VAL A 251 -25.26 34.31 37.72
C VAL A 251 -24.79 33.03 37.02
N ALA A 252 -24.65 33.10 35.72
CA ALA A 252 -24.05 32.05 34.90
C ALA A 252 -22.76 32.55 34.26
N MET A 253 -21.77 31.68 34.15
CA MET A 253 -20.52 31.94 33.45
C MET A 253 -20.24 30.84 32.44
N LEU A 254 -20.02 31.25 31.19
CA LEU A 254 -19.55 30.37 30.11
C LEU A 254 -18.11 30.75 29.82
N MET A 255 -17.19 29.80 30.01
CA MET A 255 -15.76 29.99 29.73
C MET A 255 -15.32 29.05 28.65
N VAL A 256 -14.69 29.59 27.59
CA VAL A 256 -14.16 28.85 26.46
C VAL A 256 -12.64 28.73 26.57
N MET A 257 -12.17 27.52 26.50
CA MET A 257 -10.75 27.16 26.47
C MET A 257 -10.42 26.55 25.12
N ILE A 258 -9.25 26.86 24.55
CA ILE A 258 -8.74 26.17 23.38
C ILE A 258 -7.87 25.00 23.85
N ALA A 259 -8.31 23.79 23.59
CA ALA A 259 -7.54 22.57 23.86
C ALA A 259 -6.83 22.07 22.60
N SER A 260 -5.96 22.87 21.96
CA SER A 260 -5.14 22.36 20.87
C SER A 260 -3.72 22.02 21.36
N ASP A 261 -3.23 20.83 21.01
CA ASP A 261 -1.87 20.40 21.33
C ASP A 261 -0.79 21.19 20.55
N VAL A 262 -1.19 21.81 19.44
CA VAL A 262 -0.31 22.62 18.58
C VAL A 262 0.04 23.94 19.27
N ASP A 263 -0.94 24.56 19.95
CA ASP A 263 -0.71 25.82 20.66
C ASP A 263 0.16 25.64 21.91
N LYS A 264 0.24 24.42 22.45
CA LYS A 264 1.10 24.11 23.60
C LYS A 264 2.59 24.29 23.33
N THR A 265 3.03 24.13 22.10
CA THR A 265 4.45 24.27 21.73
C THR A 265 4.87 25.72 21.49
N ALA A 266 3.92 26.59 21.15
CA ALA A 266 4.15 28.01 20.88
C ALA A 266 4.14 28.89 22.13
N LEU A 267 3.61 28.40 23.27
CA LEU A 267 3.49 29.16 24.51
C LEU A 267 4.83 29.22 25.26
N SER A 268 5.12 30.38 25.84
CA SER A 268 6.24 30.54 26.80
C SER A 268 6.05 29.65 28.04
N ALA A 269 7.11 29.44 28.81
CA ALA A 269 7.02 28.71 30.08
C ALA A 269 6.03 29.34 31.07
N ALA A 270 6.04 30.67 31.18
CA ALA A 270 5.12 31.41 32.04
C ALA A 270 3.66 31.32 31.57
N ALA A 271 3.42 31.31 30.23
CA ALA A 271 2.09 31.13 29.69
C ALA A 271 1.56 29.69 29.91
N LYS A 272 2.44 28.68 29.85
CA LYS A 272 2.07 27.29 30.19
C LYS A 272 1.67 27.14 31.65
N GLU A 273 2.44 27.73 32.57
CA GLU A 273 2.13 27.73 34.00
C GLU A 273 0.76 28.37 34.27
N ARG A 274 0.50 29.58 33.73
CA ARG A 274 -0.80 30.26 33.89
C ARG A 274 -1.97 29.43 33.35
N ARG A 275 -1.77 28.78 32.22
CA ARG A 275 -2.78 27.88 31.63
C ARG A 275 -3.06 26.70 32.56
N ASP A 276 -2.04 26.05 33.06
CA ASP A 276 -2.15 24.85 33.89
C ASP A 276 -2.80 25.22 35.25
N ASP A 277 -2.47 26.40 35.80
CA ASP A 277 -3.16 26.98 36.97
C ASP A 277 -4.65 27.21 36.72
N LEU A 278 -5.01 27.79 35.57
CA LEU A 278 -6.41 28.04 35.22
C LEU A 278 -7.16 26.73 35.00
N ASN A 279 -6.54 25.74 34.33
CA ASN A 279 -7.11 24.40 34.17
C ASN A 279 -7.41 23.76 35.54
N THR A 280 -6.47 23.81 36.47
CA THR A 280 -6.62 23.26 37.82
C THR A 280 -7.76 23.92 38.59
N LEU A 281 -7.97 25.23 38.39
CA LEU A 281 -9.09 25.96 38.99
C LEU A 281 -10.42 25.55 38.38
N LEU A 282 -10.47 25.36 37.07
CA LEU A 282 -11.68 24.96 36.32
C LEU A 282 -12.10 23.52 36.60
N GLU A 283 -11.15 22.60 36.81
CA GLU A 283 -11.43 21.21 37.19
C GLU A 283 -12.29 21.09 38.45
N ARG A 284 -12.16 22.04 39.37
CA ARG A 284 -13.01 22.12 40.58
C ARG A 284 -14.48 22.45 40.28
N ASN A 285 -14.77 23.06 39.12
CA ASN A 285 -16.10 23.45 38.68
C ASN A 285 -16.79 22.41 37.79
N GLY A 286 -16.17 21.25 37.57
CA GLY A 286 -16.74 20.12 36.79
C GLY A 286 -15.96 19.74 35.55
N LYS A 287 -16.46 18.72 34.88
CA LYS A 287 -15.84 18.22 33.63
C LYS A 287 -16.10 19.21 32.48
N PRO A 288 -15.18 19.31 31.51
CA PRO A 288 -15.41 20.12 30.31
C PRO A 288 -16.61 19.57 29.52
N ASP A 289 -17.42 20.48 29.02
CA ASP A 289 -18.55 20.19 28.13
C ASP A 289 -18.11 20.28 26.69
N THR A 290 -18.78 19.51 25.83
CA THR A 290 -18.65 19.58 24.36
C THR A 290 -19.96 20.11 23.78
N VAL A 291 -19.88 20.78 22.64
CA VAL A 291 -21.04 21.40 21.99
C VAL A 291 -21.74 20.44 21.02
N THR A 292 -20.98 19.57 20.39
CA THR A 292 -21.45 18.66 19.34
C THR A 292 -20.91 17.26 19.56
N GLU A 293 -21.68 16.26 19.12
CA GLU A 293 -21.26 14.87 19.00
C GLU A 293 -20.88 14.53 17.54
N ALA A 294 -20.21 13.43 17.37
CA ALA A 294 -19.82 12.98 16.01
C ALA A 294 -21.04 12.70 15.12
N GLY A 295 -22.17 12.32 15.71
CA GLY A 295 -23.45 12.09 15.01
C GLY A 295 -24.06 13.35 14.40
N ASP A 296 -23.89 14.50 15.04
CA ASP A 296 -24.51 15.77 14.62
C ASP A 296 -23.88 16.37 13.35
N PHE A 297 -22.73 15.87 12.92
CA PHE A 297 -21.92 16.50 11.87
C PHE A 297 -22.67 16.66 10.53
N ALA A 298 -23.42 15.65 10.10
CA ALA A 298 -24.17 15.69 8.85
C ALA A 298 -25.35 16.67 8.93
N ASP A 299 -26.07 16.68 10.05
CA ASP A 299 -27.20 17.56 10.28
C ASP A 299 -26.76 19.03 10.39
N ILE A 300 -25.64 19.30 11.05
CA ILE A 300 -25.02 20.63 11.09
C ILE A 300 -24.68 21.10 9.67
N LEU A 301 -24.05 20.27 8.85
CA LEU A 301 -23.72 20.62 7.47
C LEU A 301 -24.98 20.90 6.66
N ARG A 302 -26.00 20.02 6.72
CA ARG A 302 -27.25 20.18 5.99
C ARG A 302 -27.95 21.47 6.37
N ARG A 303 -28.10 21.74 7.67
CA ARG A 303 -28.76 22.96 8.20
C ARG A 303 -28.02 24.25 7.80
N ARG A 304 -26.70 24.19 7.72
CA ARG A 304 -25.85 25.33 7.31
C ARG A 304 -25.88 25.59 5.82
N LEU A 305 -26.08 24.56 4.98
CA LEU A 305 -25.98 24.65 3.53
C LEU A 305 -27.34 24.89 2.86
N PHE A 306 -28.45 24.40 3.44
CA PHE A 306 -29.75 24.39 2.77
C PHE A 306 -30.84 25.03 3.62
N ASP A 307 -31.75 25.69 2.93
CA ASP A 307 -32.97 26.30 3.52
C ASP A 307 -34.10 25.27 3.67
N THR A 308 -34.02 24.13 2.99
CA THR A 308 -35.09 23.15 2.89
C THR A 308 -34.62 21.78 3.32
N GLU A 309 -35.48 21.03 4.00
CA GLU A 309 -35.24 19.61 4.27
C GLU A 309 -35.69 18.73 3.09
N PRO A 310 -35.02 17.60 2.84
CA PRO A 310 -35.39 16.70 1.77
C PRO A 310 -36.69 15.95 2.14
N ALA A 311 -37.61 15.81 1.17
CA ALA A 311 -38.81 14.99 1.38
C ALA A 311 -38.45 13.52 1.54
N THR A 312 -39.21 12.78 2.37
CA THR A 312 -38.98 11.36 2.67
C THR A 312 -38.97 10.49 1.41
N GLU A 313 -39.82 10.84 0.43
CA GLU A 313 -39.93 10.16 -0.86
C GLU A 313 -38.62 10.31 -1.68
N VAL A 314 -37.99 11.47 -1.62
CA VAL A 314 -36.69 11.72 -2.30
C VAL A 314 -35.58 10.88 -1.67
N LEU A 315 -35.53 10.83 -0.34
CA LEU A 315 -34.57 10.02 0.40
C LEU A 315 -34.72 8.54 0.08
N SER A 316 -35.95 8.02 0.18
CA SER A 316 -36.25 6.61 -0.09
C SER A 316 -35.95 6.23 -1.55
N ALA A 317 -36.30 7.07 -2.51
CA ALA A 317 -36.02 6.85 -3.92
C ALA A 317 -34.51 6.90 -4.20
N THR A 318 -33.78 7.79 -3.55
CA THR A 318 -32.31 7.87 -3.69
C THR A 318 -31.64 6.63 -3.10
N ALA A 319 -32.08 6.17 -1.92
CA ALA A 319 -31.56 4.95 -1.31
C ALA A 319 -31.78 3.74 -2.22
N ALA A 320 -33.00 3.56 -2.72
CA ALA A 320 -33.36 2.45 -3.63
C ALA A 320 -32.55 2.46 -4.94
N LEU A 321 -32.16 3.63 -5.43
CA LEU A 321 -31.37 3.77 -6.65
C LEU A 321 -29.99 3.11 -6.52
N TYR A 322 -29.36 3.15 -5.36
CA TYR A 322 -28.02 2.57 -5.11
C TYR A 322 -28.04 1.10 -4.71
N GLU A 323 -29.16 0.55 -4.24
CA GLU A 323 -29.25 -0.82 -3.76
C GLU A 323 -28.71 -1.88 -4.75
N PRO A 324 -28.98 -1.80 -6.09
CA PRO A 324 -28.45 -2.77 -7.04
C PRO A 324 -26.92 -2.85 -7.04
N VAL A 325 -26.22 -1.72 -6.96
CA VAL A 325 -24.74 -1.66 -6.96
C VAL A 325 -24.17 -2.10 -5.61
N LEU A 326 -24.83 -1.71 -4.52
CA LEU A 326 -24.40 -2.08 -3.17
C LEU A 326 -24.56 -3.59 -2.89
N ASN A 327 -25.52 -4.23 -3.54
CA ASN A 327 -25.80 -5.66 -3.39
C ASN A 327 -25.17 -6.52 -4.49
N ASP A 328 -24.51 -5.93 -5.48
CA ASP A 328 -23.79 -6.66 -6.52
C ASP A 328 -22.65 -7.49 -5.90
N LYS A 329 -22.54 -8.76 -6.32
CA LYS A 329 -21.57 -9.71 -5.76
C LYS A 329 -20.11 -9.31 -6.03
N GLY A 330 -19.83 -8.74 -7.21
CA GLY A 330 -18.51 -8.28 -7.60
C GLY A 330 -18.08 -7.09 -6.76
N TRP A 331 -18.92 -6.05 -6.69
CA TRP A 331 -18.68 -4.88 -5.86
C TRP A 331 -18.57 -5.24 -4.38
N THR A 332 -19.44 -6.12 -3.87
CA THR A 332 -19.40 -6.56 -2.47
C THR A 332 -18.07 -7.20 -2.12
N LYS A 333 -17.65 -8.21 -2.89
CA LYS A 333 -16.43 -8.99 -2.61
C LYS A 333 -15.13 -8.19 -2.80
N HIS A 334 -15.07 -7.36 -3.84
CA HIS A 334 -13.83 -6.72 -4.26
C HIS A 334 -13.69 -5.28 -3.77
N VAL A 335 -14.76 -4.65 -3.27
CA VAL A 335 -14.75 -3.26 -2.80
C VAL A 335 -15.31 -3.15 -1.40
N TRP A 336 -16.62 -3.39 -1.20
CA TRP A 336 -17.29 -3.02 0.04
C TRP A 336 -16.79 -3.77 1.27
N GLU A 337 -16.54 -5.06 1.16
CA GLU A 337 -15.99 -5.85 2.26
C GLU A 337 -14.52 -5.50 2.54
N GLN A 338 -13.74 -5.26 1.49
CA GLN A 338 -12.31 -4.95 1.63
C GLN A 338 -12.04 -3.57 2.22
N MET A 339 -12.90 -2.59 1.99
CA MET A 339 -12.76 -1.26 2.59
C MET A 339 -13.46 -1.12 3.95
N GLY A 340 -14.22 -2.13 4.38
CA GLY A 340 -14.97 -2.08 5.64
C GLY A 340 -16.09 -1.03 5.61
N ALA A 341 -16.92 -1.06 4.56
CA ALA A 341 -18.04 -0.13 4.36
C ALA A 341 -19.21 -0.45 5.30
N ASP A 342 -19.08 -0.15 6.59
CA ASP A 342 -20.08 -0.45 7.62
C ASP A 342 -21.39 0.31 7.43
N TRP A 343 -21.38 1.50 6.82
CA TRP A 343 -22.54 2.31 6.46
C TRP A 343 -23.51 1.56 5.52
N ARG A 344 -23.12 0.50 4.86
CA ARG A 344 -24.02 -0.34 4.05
C ARG A 344 -25.07 -1.06 4.86
N ARG A 345 -24.81 -1.34 6.14
CA ARG A 345 -25.71 -2.17 6.97
C ARG A 345 -27.08 -1.55 7.17
N ASP A 346 -27.14 -0.23 7.25
CA ASP A 346 -28.38 0.54 7.36
C ASP A 346 -28.41 1.66 6.32
N TRP A 347 -28.29 1.24 5.05
CA TRP A 347 -28.15 2.16 3.93
C TRP A 347 -29.25 3.23 3.83
N PRO A 348 -30.57 2.92 4.01
CA PRO A 348 -31.59 3.95 3.96
C PRO A 348 -31.45 5.00 5.06
N ALA A 349 -31.06 4.61 6.27
CA ALA A 349 -30.83 5.55 7.37
C ALA A 349 -29.58 6.40 7.12
N GLU A 350 -28.51 5.83 6.61
CA GLU A 350 -27.28 6.55 6.25
C GLU A 350 -27.53 7.57 5.12
N VAL A 351 -28.33 7.23 4.12
CA VAL A 351 -28.77 8.19 3.10
C VAL A 351 -29.58 9.32 3.72
N ALA A 352 -30.54 9.01 4.57
CA ALA A 352 -31.35 10.03 5.24
C ALA A 352 -30.50 10.97 6.10
N ALA A 353 -29.52 10.45 6.81
CA ALA A 353 -28.60 11.23 7.63
C ALA A 353 -27.64 12.11 6.82
N CYS A 354 -27.07 11.57 5.73
CA CYS A 354 -25.98 12.23 4.99
C CYS A 354 -26.43 13.06 3.78
N TYR A 355 -27.68 12.87 3.28
CA TYR A 355 -28.15 13.51 2.04
C TYR A 355 -27.89 15.02 2.01
N PRO A 356 -27.41 15.59 0.89
CA PRO A 356 -27.17 14.97 -0.43
C PRO A 356 -25.77 14.35 -0.60
N PHE A 357 -25.02 14.17 0.47
CA PHE A 357 -23.68 13.62 0.44
C PHE A 357 -23.69 12.09 0.56
N HIS A 358 -22.76 11.43 -0.11
CA HIS A 358 -22.55 10.00 0.06
C HIS A 358 -21.89 9.73 1.42
N PRO A 359 -22.28 8.71 2.20
CA PRO A 359 -21.69 8.40 3.50
C PRO A 359 -20.15 8.28 3.47
N MET A 360 -19.57 7.82 2.35
CA MET A 360 -18.12 7.76 2.18
C MET A 360 -17.45 9.14 2.25
N LEU A 361 -18.02 10.19 1.61
CA LEU A 361 -17.48 11.55 1.71
C LEU A 361 -17.60 12.09 3.13
N MET A 362 -18.74 11.83 3.79
CA MET A 362 -18.97 12.23 5.18
C MET A 362 -17.99 11.54 6.13
N SER A 363 -17.69 10.25 5.91
CA SER A 363 -16.66 9.54 6.68
C SER A 363 -15.26 10.13 6.49
N VAL A 364 -14.87 10.48 5.26
CA VAL A 364 -13.59 11.15 4.98
C VAL A 364 -13.49 12.48 5.74
N ALA A 365 -14.52 13.31 5.67
CA ALA A 365 -14.54 14.62 6.35
C ALA A 365 -14.53 14.48 7.88
N ARG A 366 -15.35 13.58 8.43
CA ARG A 366 -15.53 13.40 9.87
C ARG A 366 -14.34 12.67 10.52
N GLU A 367 -13.80 11.62 9.88
CA GLU A 367 -12.84 10.73 10.52
C GLU A 367 -11.39 11.02 10.14
N GLU A 368 -11.15 11.56 8.94
CA GLU A 368 -9.81 11.79 8.43
C GLU A 368 -9.42 13.27 8.52
N TRP A 369 -10.17 14.16 7.84
CA TRP A 369 -9.85 15.58 7.85
C TRP A 369 -9.87 16.18 9.27
N SER A 370 -10.83 15.78 10.09
CA SER A 370 -10.97 16.29 11.47
C SER A 370 -9.79 15.97 12.40
N ARG A 371 -8.89 15.10 11.99
CA ARG A 371 -7.68 14.72 12.76
C ARG A 371 -6.43 15.45 12.33
N VAL A 372 -6.50 16.19 11.22
CA VAL A 372 -5.37 17.01 10.75
C VAL A 372 -5.27 18.25 11.65
N THR A 373 -4.09 18.52 12.19
CA THR A 373 -3.88 19.52 13.24
C THR A 373 -4.25 20.94 12.83
N GLY A 374 -3.96 21.33 11.59
CA GLY A 374 -4.30 22.66 11.05
C GLY A 374 -5.75 22.83 10.58
N PHE A 375 -6.51 21.75 10.53
CA PHE A 375 -7.84 21.75 9.93
C PHE A 375 -8.91 22.21 10.93
N GLN A 376 -9.59 23.31 10.61
CA GLN A 376 -10.71 23.82 11.41
C GLN A 376 -11.99 23.04 11.10
N ARG A 377 -12.12 21.86 11.67
CA ARG A 377 -13.13 20.82 11.45
C ARG A 377 -14.42 21.26 10.74
N VAL A 378 -15.35 21.84 11.48
CA VAL A 378 -16.70 22.19 10.95
C VAL A 378 -16.61 23.35 9.96
N ARG A 379 -15.86 24.41 10.28
CA ARG A 379 -15.73 25.61 9.44
C ARG A 379 -15.15 25.32 8.06
N SER A 380 -13.98 24.70 8.03
CA SER A 380 -13.32 24.37 6.76
C SER A 380 -14.16 23.37 5.94
N THR A 381 -14.80 22.41 6.61
CA THR A 381 -15.70 21.45 5.93
C THR A 381 -16.91 22.16 5.33
N ILE A 382 -17.57 23.06 6.06
CA ILE A 382 -18.70 23.84 5.52
C ILE A 382 -18.28 24.60 4.27
N LYS A 383 -17.12 25.25 4.28
CA LYS A 383 -16.60 26.00 3.13
C LYS A 383 -16.36 25.12 1.92
N ILE A 384 -15.70 23.97 2.12
CA ILE A 384 -15.44 23.02 1.04
C ILE A 384 -16.76 22.48 0.44
N PHE A 385 -17.70 22.09 1.31
CA PHE A 385 -18.97 21.54 0.88
C PHE A 385 -19.89 22.59 0.24
N ALA A 386 -19.89 23.83 0.75
CA ALA A 386 -20.61 24.96 0.14
C ALA A 386 -20.13 25.18 -1.30
N ALA A 387 -18.80 25.27 -1.50
CA ALA A 387 -18.23 25.44 -2.82
C ALA A 387 -18.58 24.26 -3.75
N THR A 388 -18.47 23.02 -3.25
CA THR A 388 -18.81 21.80 -4.00
C THR A 388 -20.29 21.77 -4.41
N VAL A 389 -21.20 22.02 -3.46
CA VAL A 389 -22.65 22.01 -3.70
C VAL A 389 -23.03 23.10 -4.69
N TYR A 390 -22.50 24.31 -4.53
CA TYR A 390 -22.76 25.42 -5.45
C TYR A 390 -22.30 25.09 -6.86
N ALA A 391 -21.05 24.63 -7.06
CA ALA A 391 -20.50 24.27 -8.34
C ALA A 391 -21.31 23.17 -9.05
N LEU A 392 -21.68 22.12 -8.30
CA LEU A 392 -22.49 21.03 -8.85
C LEU A 392 -23.92 21.46 -9.15
N GLN A 393 -24.52 22.38 -8.36
CA GLN A 393 -25.82 22.96 -8.68
C GLN A 393 -25.77 23.76 -9.98
N GLN A 394 -24.77 24.59 -10.19
CA GLN A 394 -24.60 25.34 -11.44
C GLN A 394 -24.43 24.40 -12.64
N ARG A 395 -23.62 23.34 -12.47
CA ARG A 395 -23.45 22.28 -13.48
C ARG A 395 -24.79 21.61 -13.83
N GLY A 396 -25.59 21.25 -12.83
CA GLY A 396 -26.93 20.66 -13.05
C GLY A 396 -27.92 21.62 -13.72
N LYS A 397 -27.92 22.92 -13.37
CA LYS A 397 -28.74 23.95 -14.02
C LYS A 397 -28.32 24.16 -15.48
N ALA A 398 -27.05 24.02 -15.81
CA ALA A 398 -26.53 24.07 -17.18
C ALA A 398 -26.78 22.76 -17.97
N GLY A 399 -27.47 21.75 -17.40
CA GLY A 399 -27.73 20.46 -18.04
C GLY A 399 -26.56 19.48 -18.02
N GLY A 400 -25.49 19.77 -17.27
CA GLY A 400 -24.39 18.85 -17.07
C GLY A 400 -24.74 17.72 -16.09
N TRP A 401 -23.96 16.65 -16.13
CA TRP A 401 -24.15 15.52 -15.23
C TRP A 401 -23.81 15.89 -13.77
N VAL A 402 -24.65 15.48 -12.85
CA VAL A 402 -24.47 15.64 -11.41
C VAL A 402 -24.80 14.31 -10.73
N PRO A 403 -23.98 13.85 -9.77
CA PRO A 403 -24.24 12.58 -9.09
C PRO A 403 -25.54 12.66 -8.25
N ALA A 404 -26.19 11.51 -8.07
CA ALA A 404 -27.39 11.43 -7.22
C ALA A 404 -27.05 11.62 -5.73
N LEU A 405 -25.87 11.17 -5.29
CA LEU A 405 -25.25 11.49 -4.02
C LEU A 405 -23.81 11.98 -4.29
N ILE A 406 -23.42 13.07 -3.64
CA ILE A 406 -22.08 13.67 -3.80
C ILE A 406 -21.06 12.81 -3.07
N GLY A 407 -20.30 12.02 -3.80
CA GLY A 407 -19.20 11.20 -3.28
C GLY A 407 -17.86 11.93 -3.24
N PRO A 408 -16.82 11.31 -2.66
CA PRO A 408 -15.51 11.94 -2.58
C PRO A 408 -14.83 12.15 -3.95
N GLY A 409 -15.18 11.36 -4.95
CA GLY A 409 -14.72 11.57 -6.33
C GLY A 409 -15.45 12.71 -7.05
N ASP A 410 -16.55 13.19 -6.51
CA ASP A 410 -17.40 14.20 -7.14
C ASP A 410 -17.05 15.64 -6.73
N VAL A 411 -16.04 15.85 -5.89
CA VAL A 411 -15.52 17.18 -5.53
C VAL A 411 -14.88 17.81 -6.77
N PRO A 412 -15.47 18.88 -7.35
CA PRO A 412 -15.09 19.37 -8.67
C PRO A 412 -13.81 20.20 -8.62
N LEU A 413 -12.66 19.55 -8.77
CA LEU A 413 -11.34 20.20 -8.72
C LEU A 413 -11.08 21.15 -9.89
N SER A 414 -11.87 21.11 -10.96
CA SER A 414 -11.84 22.12 -12.04
C SER A 414 -12.25 23.51 -11.55
N GLU A 415 -13.10 23.57 -10.50
CA GLU A 415 -13.62 24.83 -9.98
C GLU A 415 -12.62 25.49 -9.03
N GLY A 416 -12.20 26.72 -9.35
CA GLY A 416 -11.27 27.51 -8.54
C GLY A 416 -11.69 27.65 -7.06
N PRO A 417 -12.93 28.07 -6.79
CA PRO A 417 -13.42 28.20 -5.42
C PRO A 417 -13.36 26.90 -4.60
N VAL A 418 -13.58 25.74 -5.23
CA VAL A 418 -13.48 24.43 -4.57
C VAL A 418 -12.04 24.09 -4.22
N ARG A 419 -11.11 24.28 -5.17
CA ARG A 419 -9.69 24.07 -4.93
C ARG A 419 -9.15 24.96 -3.81
N GLU A 420 -9.50 26.27 -3.85
CA GLU A 420 -9.07 27.24 -2.83
C GLU A 420 -9.68 26.91 -1.47
N ALA A 421 -10.96 26.53 -1.39
CA ALA A 421 -11.57 26.09 -0.15
C ALA A 421 -10.89 24.85 0.42
N LEU A 422 -10.52 23.90 -0.42
CA LEU A 422 -9.86 22.66 -0.02
C LEU A 422 -8.41 22.90 0.42
N LEU A 423 -7.61 23.58 -0.40
CA LEU A 423 -6.18 23.79 -0.15
C LEU A 423 -5.92 24.85 0.93
N GLY A 424 -6.81 25.84 1.07
CA GLY A 424 -6.76 26.84 2.14
C GLY A 424 -7.43 26.40 3.45
N SER A 425 -7.84 25.14 3.57
CA SER A 425 -8.59 24.61 4.73
C SER A 425 -7.74 24.31 5.97
N GLY A 426 -6.41 24.27 5.82
CA GLY A 426 -5.48 23.78 6.84
C GLY A 426 -5.22 22.28 6.77
N LEU A 427 -5.69 21.58 5.72
CA LEU A 427 -5.31 20.19 5.44
C LEU A 427 -3.86 20.07 4.99
N VAL A 428 -3.29 21.13 4.45
CA VAL A 428 -1.89 21.26 4.05
C VAL A 428 -1.21 22.30 4.91
N GLU A 429 -0.09 21.96 5.52
CA GLU A 429 0.54 22.77 6.57
C GLU A 429 1.32 23.99 6.01
N ASP A 430 1.90 23.88 4.82
CA ASP A 430 2.76 24.93 4.28
C ASP A 430 2.33 25.39 2.88
N GLU A 431 2.61 26.65 2.59
CA GLU A 431 2.22 27.35 1.37
C GLU A 431 2.88 26.75 0.11
N ARG A 432 4.10 26.25 0.23
CA ARG A 432 4.83 25.62 -0.88
C ARG A 432 4.17 24.28 -1.27
N THR A 433 3.83 23.45 -0.30
CA THR A 433 3.12 22.19 -0.51
C THR A 433 1.72 22.46 -1.08
N THR A 434 1.04 23.51 -0.59
CA THR A 434 -0.25 23.97 -1.14
C THR A 434 -0.14 24.32 -2.63
N ALA A 435 0.86 25.12 -3.02
CA ALA A 435 1.11 25.46 -4.43
C ALA A 435 1.42 24.21 -5.29
N ASN A 436 2.17 23.26 -4.75
CA ASN A 436 2.47 22.01 -5.45
C ASN A 436 1.19 21.17 -5.66
N TYR A 437 0.33 21.02 -4.64
CA TYR A 437 -0.95 20.31 -4.81
C TYR A 437 -1.89 21.02 -5.78
N ARG A 438 -1.89 22.37 -5.82
CA ARG A 438 -2.65 23.13 -6.83
C ARG A 438 -2.19 22.75 -8.24
N SER A 439 -0.88 22.75 -8.49
CA SER A 439 -0.30 22.36 -9.78
C SER A 439 -0.58 20.88 -10.11
N LEU A 440 -0.53 19.99 -9.14
CA LEU A 440 -0.84 18.57 -9.35
C LEU A 440 -2.30 18.35 -9.72
N ALA A 441 -3.25 19.08 -9.09
CA ALA A 441 -4.66 18.98 -9.46
C ALA A 441 -4.87 19.37 -10.93
N GLU A 442 -4.21 20.44 -11.41
CA GLU A 442 -4.34 20.92 -12.78
C GLU A 442 -3.64 20.03 -13.83
N ILE A 443 -2.45 19.52 -13.51
CA ILE A 443 -1.65 18.74 -14.48
C ILE A 443 -2.09 17.28 -14.51
N GLU A 444 -2.38 16.69 -13.36
CA GLU A 444 -2.61 15.26 -13.25
C GLU A 444 -4.09 14.87 -13.19
N ILE A 445 -4.98 15.76 -12.76
CA ILE A 445 -6.39 15.44 -12.64
C ILE A 445 -7.19 16.18 -13.69
N ILE A 446 -7.43 17.46 -13.47
CA ILE A 446 -8.23 18.30 -14.35
C ILE A 446 -7.84 19.77 -14.21
N ASN A 447 -7.66 20.45 -15.33
CA ASN A 447 -7.42 21.89 -15.34
C ASN A 447 -8.72 22.72 -15.13
N HIS A 448 -8.58 24.04 -15.03
CA HIS A 448 -9.68 24.94 -14.73
C HIS A 448 -10.77 24.99 -15.82
N ASP A 449 -10.44 24.74 -17.08
CA ASP A 449 -11.40 24.73 -18.20
C ASP A 449 -12.02 23.32 -18.45
N GLY A 450 -11.60 22.30 -17.70
CA GLY A 450 -12.14 20.95 -17.83
C GLY A 450 -11.73 20.20 -19.09
N SER A 451 -10.68 20.66 -19.79
CA SER A 451 -10.24 20.14 -21.10
C SER A 451 -8.95 19.33 -21.03
N SER A 452 -8.14 19.48 -19.99
CA SER A 452 -6.85 18.81 -19.84
C SER A 452 -6.60 18.35 -18.41
N GLY A 453 -5.52 17.62 -18.23
CA GLY A 453 -5.17 16.86 -17.03
C GLY A 453 -5.05 15.38 -17.40
N THR A 454 -4.16 14.64 -16.76
CA THR A 454 -3.92 13.23 -17.13
C THR A 454 -5.20 12.39 -16.99
N ALA A 455 -5.90 12.47 -15.85
CA ALA A 455 -7.13 11.71 -15.63
C ALA A 455 -8.28 12.20 -16.54
N CYS A 456 -8.44 13.51 -16.68
CA CYS A 456 -9.44 14.11 -17.59
C CYS A 456 -9.25 13.64 -19.04
N ARG A 457 -8.01 13.64 -19.56
CA ARG A 457 -7.72 13.16 -20.93
C ARG A 457 -8.03 11.67 -21.09
N GLN A 458 -7.74 10.83 -20.09
CA GLN A 458 -8.12 9.42 -20.14
C GLN A 458 -9.64 9.25 -20.31
N ASP A 459 -10.44 10.03 -19.60
CA ASP A 459 -11.89 10.02 -19.77
C ASP A 459 -12.36 10.55 -21.13
N LEU A 460 -11.72 11.61 -21.66
CA LEU A 460 -12.07 12.20 -22.96
C LEU A 460 -11.66 11.31 -24.16
N GLU A 461 -10.52 10.62 -24.06
CA GLU A 461 -9.98 9.76 -25.11
C GLU A 461 -10.61 8.36 -25.11
N ARG A 462 -11.30 7.98 -24.03
CA ARG A 462 -11.91 6.67 -23.87
C ARG A 462 -13.03 6.44 -24.90
N PRO A 463 -13.07 5.28 -25.55
CA PRO A 463 -14.18 4.94 -26.45
C PRO A 463 -15.53 5.04 -25.73
N LYS A 464 -16.53 5.58 -26.41
CA LYS A 464 -17.90 5.63 -25.89
C LYS A 464 -18.43 4.19 -25.71
N THR A 465 -18.44 3.73 -24.49
CA THR A 465 -18.97 2.43 -24.07
C THR A 465 -20.18 2.67 -23.15
N PRO A 466 -21.06 1.69 -22.96
CA PRO A 466 -22.20 1.84 -22.03
C PRO A 466 -21.75 2.28 -20.63
N TRP A 467 -20.64 1.76 -20.13
CA TRP A 467 -20.12 2.17 -18.82
C TRP A 467 -19.56 3.61 -18.82
N HIS A 468 -19.01 4.09 -19.91
CA HIS A 468 -18.56 5.49 -20.01
C HIS A 468 -19.75 6.46 -19.94
N GLU A 469 -20.89 6.09 -20.50
CA GLU A 469 -22.13 6.87 -20.38
C GLU A 469 -22.72 6.78 -18.97
N ALA A 470 -22.64 5.59 -18.35
CA ALA A 470 -23.12 5.37 -17.00
C ALA A 470 -22.28 6.06 -15.91
N ASN A 471 -20.97 6.17 -16.13
CA ASN A 471 -20.04 6.81 -15.21
C ASN A 471 -19.15 7.81 -15.93
N PRO A 472 -19.68 8.98 -16.33
CA PRO A 472 -18.90 10.02 -16.96
C PRO A 472 -17.77 10.46 -16.01
N ARG A 473 -16.55 10.56 -16.55
CA ARG A 473 -15.36 11.01 -15.82
C ARG A 473 -14.93 10.08 -14.67
N ALA A 474 -14.97 8.78 -14.90
CA ALA A 474 -14.59 7.79 -13.89
C ALA A 474 -13.11 7.90 -13.49
N ALA A 475 -12.20 8.18 -14.41
CA ALA A 475 -10.78 8.40 -14.13
C ALA A 475 -10.55 9.69 -13.32
N GLU A 476 -11.24 10.78 -13.66
CA GLU A 476 -11.22 12.02 -12.89
C GLU A 476 -11.71 11.78 -11.46
N ARG A 477 -12.82 11.06 -11.28
CA ARG A 477 -13.39 10.75 -9.96
C ARG A 477 -12.45 9.91 -9.11
N ALA A 478 -11.82 8.90 -9.70
CA ALA A 478 -10.81 8.08 -9.03
C ALA A 478 -9.59 8.91 -8.60
N ALA A 479 -9.07 9.75 -9.51
CA ALA A 479 -7.92 10.61 -9.24
C ALA A 479 -8.24 11.69 -8.20
N THR A 480 -9.46 12.26 -8.23
CA THR A 480 -9.94 13.21 -7.21
C THR A 480 -9.92 12.59 -5.83
N PHE A 481 -10.39 11.35 -5.68
CA PHE A 481 -10.33 10.67 -4.39
C PHE A 481 -8.89 10.40 -3.93
N ILE A 482 -8.01 9.97 -4.85
CA ILE A 482 -6.59 9.80 -4.53
C ILE A 482 -5.99 11.14 -4.05
N PHE A 483 -6.35 12.25 -4.68
CA PHE A 483 -5.92 13.58 -4.28
C PHE A 483 -6.41 13.94 -2.87
N LEU A 484 -7.71 13.77 -2.57
CA LEU A 484 -8.27 14.01 -1.25
C LEU A 484 -7.61 13.18 -0.15
N ALA A 485 -7.30 11.93 -0.46
CA ALA A 485 -6.57 11.05 0.45
C ALA A 485 -5.09 11.40 0.60
N SER A 486 -4.51 12.15 -0.37
CA SER A 486 -3.10 12.53 -0.37
C SER A 486 -2.82 13.81 0.40
N ILE A 487 -3.73 14.78 0.35
CA ILE A 487 -3.57 16.09 1.01
C ILE A 487 -3.64 16.02 2.54
N VAL A 488 -4.18 14.96 3.13
CA VAL A 488 -4.29 14.78 4.60
C VAL A 488 -2.97 14.36 5.27
N GLY A 489 -1.85 14.48 4.57
CA GLY A 489 -0.52 14.22 5.12
C GLY A 489 -0.03 12.79 4.95
N THR A 490 1.00 12.43 5.74
CA THR A 490 1.76 11.20 5.55
C THR A 490 1.03 9.93 5.94
N LEU A 491 0.07 10.00 6.87
CA LEU A 491 -0.69 8.83 7.33
C LEU A 491 -2.15 9.19 7.58
N ARG A 492 -3.05 8.50 6.89
CA ARG A 492 -4.47 8.49 7.24
C ARG A 492 -4.65 7.63 8.50
N PRO A 493 -5.25 8.15 9.58
CA PRO A 493 -5.35 7.41 10.84
C PRO A 493 -6.01 6.04 10.68
N GLY A 494 -5.31 5.00 11.06
CA GLY A 494 -5.76 3.60 10.95
C GLY A 494 -5.78 3.00 9.54
N ARG A 495 -5.51 3.79 8.48
CA ARG A 495 -5.60 3.31 7.08
C ARG A 495 -4.28 3.36 6.31
N GLY A 496 -3.28 4.08 6.78
CA GLY A 496 -2.00 4.30 6.10
C GLY A 496 -2.04 5.40 5.04
N ARG A 497 -0.90 5.67 4.39
CA ARG A 497 -0.73 6.77 3.42
C ARG A 497 -1.57 6.54 2.16
N GLY A 498 -2.25 7.58 1.69
CA GLY A 498 -3.02 7.56 0.44
C GLY A 498 -4.29 6.69 0.47
N ALA A 499 -4.86 6.40 -0.69
CA ALA A 499 -6.07 5.62 -0.89
C ALA A 499 -5.77 4.17 -1.26
N SER A 500 -6.51 3.19 -0.74
CA SER A 500 -6.41 1.80 -1.18
C SER A 500 -7.16 1.58 -2.50
N ALA A 501 -6.78 0.56 -3.25
CA ALA A 501 -7.45 0.23 -4.51
C ALA A 501 -8.97 0.02 -4.35
N PRO A 502 -9.49 -0.68 -3.32
CA PRO A 502 -10.93 -0.76 -3.09
C PRO A 502 -11.59 0.60 -2.83
N GLU A 503 -10.96 1.48 -2.05
CA GLU A 503 -11.48 2.84 -1.79
C GLU A 503 -11.53 3.69 -3.07
N VAL A 504 -10.50 3.60 -3.93
CA VAL A 504 -10.47 4.31 -5.22
C VAL A 504 -11.59 3.82 -6.13
N LYS A 505 -11.80 2.51 -6.23
CA LYS A 505 -12.92 1.93 -6.99
C LYS A 505 -14.27 2.38 -6.43
N ALA A 506 -14.45 2.38 -5.11
CA ALA A 506 -15.66 2.86 -4.45
C ALA A 506 -15.99 4.31 -4.83
N ALA A 507 -14.98 5.19 -4.93
CA ALA A 507 -15.17 6.58 -5.34
C ALA A 507 -15.67 6.74 -6.79
N THR A 508 -15.52 5.73 -7.64
CA THR A 508 -16.04 5.73 -9.02
C THR A 508 -17.45 5.14 -9.13
N SER A 509 -17.97 4.53 -8.08
CA SER A 509 -19.29 3.88 -8.15
C SER A 509 -20.41 4.86 -8.47
N VAL A 510 -21.34 4.41 -9.30
CA VAL A 510 -22.57 5.12 -9.67
C VAL A 510 -23.76 4.17 -9.55
N PRO A 511 -25.00 4.68 -9.37
CA PRO A 511 -26.16 3.85 -9.23
C PRO A 511 -26.65 3.25 -10.58
N ASP A 512 -25.71 2.78 -11.41
CA ASP A 512 -25.97 2.17 -12.71
C ASP A 512 -25.21 0.85 -12.82
N THR A 513 -25.97 -0.23 -13.00
CA THR A 513 -25.41 -1.59 -13.09
C THR A 513 -24.66 -1.88 -14.39
N SER A 514 -24.72 -1.00 -15.39
CA SER A 514 -23.87 -1.10 -16.58
C SER A 514 -22.40 -0.81 -16.30
N TYR A 515 -22.11 -0.07 -15.22
CA TYR A 515 -20.76 0.14 -14.71
C TYR A 515 -20.40 -0.93 -13.68
N THR A 516 -19.56 -1.84 -14.08
CA THR A 516 -19.19 -3.03 -13.31
C THR A 516 -17.88 -2.87 -12.55
N ILE A 517 -17.59 -3.80 -11.66
CA ILE A 517 -16.27 -3.82 -10.96
C ILE A 517 -15.10 -3.96 -11.94
N THR A 518 -15.28 -4.68 -13.04
CA THR A 518 -14.25 -4.83 -14.09
C THR A 518 -13.93 -3.50 -14.78
N ASP A 519 -14.96 -2.66 -14.97
CA ASP A 519 -14.77 -1.32 -15.52
C ASP A 519 -14.01 -0.42 -14.53
N ALA A 520 -14.32 -0.53 -13.22
CA ALA A 520 -13.59 0.17 -12.18
C ALA A 520 -12.12 -0.30 -12.08
N ASP A 521 -11.87 -1.61 -12.27
CA ASP A 521 -10.51 -2.15 -12.36
C ASP A 521 -9.75 -1.54 -13.53
N SER A 522 -10.37 -1.50 -14.73
CA SER A 522 -9.78 -0.90 -15.92
C SER A 522 -9.43 0.58 -15.73
N VAL A 523 -10.30 1.36 -15.07
CA VAL A 523 -10.04 2.76 -14.75
C VAL A 523 -8.82 2.91 -13.84
N VAL A 524 -8.73 2.10 -12.78
CA VAL A 524 -7.59 2.14 -11.86
C VAL A 524 -6.30 1.71 -12.57
N ASP A 525 -6.35 0.66 -13.39
CA ASP A 525 -5.20 0.17 -14.15
C ASP A 525 -4.67 1.22 -15.15
N GLU A 526 -5.55 2.00 -15.76
CA GLU A 526 -5.14 3.11 -16.62
C GLU A 526 -4.52 4.27 -15.86
N LEU A 527 -5.04 4.63 -14.68
CA LEU A 527 -4.44 5.66 -13.83
C LEU A 527 -3.04 5.29 -13.36
N VAL A 528 -2.80 3.99 -13.09
CA VAL A 528 -1.50 3.49 -12.67
C VAL A 528 -0.59 3.10 -13.82
N ASN A 529 -1.07 3.17 -15.06
CA ASN A 529 -0.29 2.82 -16.24
C ASN A 529 1.00 3.64 -16.31
N PRO A 530 2.17 3.01 -16.51
CA PRO A 530 3.44 3.71 -16.50
C PRO A 530 3.59 4.74 -17.63
N ASP A 531 2.98 4.51 -18.78
CA ASP A 531 3.16 5.35 -19.97
C ASP A 531 2.10 6.46 -20.10
N ARG A 532 0.87 6.19 -19.65
CA ARG A 532 -0.29 7.07 -19.85
C ARG A 532 -0.95 7.52 -18.55
N GLY A 533 -0.59 6.91 -17.43
CA GLY A 533 -1.19 7.19 -16.13
C GLY A 533 -0.58 8.43 -15.45
N ILE A 534 -1.05 8.69 -14.25
CA ILE A 534 -0.62 9.81 -13.42
C ILE A 534 0.86 9.64 -13.04
N SER A 535 1.69 10.59 -13.45
CA SER A 535 3.14 10.52 -13.25
C SER A 535 3.56 10.79 -11.80
N ALA A 536 2.83 11.64 -11.10
CA ALA A 536 3.05 11.97 -9.69
C ALA A 536 2.49 10.91 -8.72
N LEU A 537 1.98 9.78 -9.22
CA LEU A 537 1.37 8.74 -8.42
C LEU A 537 2.42 7.77 -7.88
N ASP A 538 2.57 7.76 -6.56
CA ASP A 538 3.32 6.72 -5.85
C ASP A 538 2.40 5.54 -5.52
N ILE A 539 2.94 4.34 -5.71
CA ILE A 539 2.23 3.09 -5.46
C ILE A 539 2.95 2.34 -4.32
N VAL A 540 2.33 2.34 -3.16
CA VAL A 540 2.81 1.55 -2.02
C VAL A 540 2.13 0.19 -2.04
N ARG A 541 2.88 -0.85 -2.35
CA ARG A 541 2.39 -2.23 -2.26
C ARG A 541 2.39 -2.68 -0.81
N GLY A 542 1.27 -3.22 -0.34
CA GLY A 542 1.18 -3.75 1.02
C GLY A 542 2.17 -4.91 1.22
N GLN A 543 2.85 -4.94 2.36
CA GLN A 543 3.66 -6.10 2.75
C GLN A 543 2.72 -7.25 3.15
N GLY A 544 2.76 -8.36 2.42
CA GLY A 544 1.93 -9.55 2.61
C GLY A 544 0.95 -9.81 1.45
N ASN A 545 0.68 -11.09 1.18
CA ASN A 545 -0.08 -11.55 0.01
C ASN A 545 -1.53 -11.05 -0.11
N ASN A 546 -2.08 -10.36 0.91
CA ASN A 546 -3.49 -9.95 0.96
C ASN A 546 -3.73 -8.45 1.20
N LYS A 547 -2.70 -7.60 1.22
CA LYS A 547 -2.93 -6.16 1.40
C LYS A 547 -3.03 -5.46 0.05
N PRO A 548 -4.13 -4.73 -0.22
CA PRO A 548 -4.30 -4.01 -1.48
C PRO A 548 -3.23 -2.92 -1.66
N ALA A 549 -2.91 -2.62 -2.91
CA ALA A 549 -2.06 -1.49 -3.24
C ALA A 549 -2.69 -0.18 -2.74
N ARG A 550 -1.85 0.77 -2.37
CA ARG A 550 -2.27 2.12 -1.98
C ARG A 550 -1.64 3.14 -2.91
N TYR A 551 -2.42 4.14 -3.23
CA TYR A 551 -2.09 5.20 -4.19
C TYR A 551 -2.06 6.54 -3.50
N PHE A 552 -1.01 7.34 -3.74
CA PHE A 552 -1.01 8.70 -3.27
C PHE A 552 -0.23 9.62 -4.24
N LEU A 553 -0.65 10.90 -4.32
CA LEU A 553 0.02 11.93 -5.11
C LEU A 553 1.10 12.59 -4.28
N SER A 554 2.34 12.49 -4.76
CA SER A 554 3.49 13.09 -4.10
C SER A 554 3.79 14.48 -4.69
N THR A 555 3.95 15.47 -3.83
CA THR A 555 4.41 16.82 -4.20
C THR A 555 5.92 16.89 -4.43
N ARG A 556 6.64 15.83 -4.10
CA ARG A 556 8.08 15.68 -4.34
C ARG A 556 8.30 14.88 -5.61
N LEU A 557 9.52 14.95 -6.14
CA LEU A 557 9.95 14.06 -7.22
C LEU A 557 9.68 12.60 -6.80
N THR A 558 8.88 11.89 -7.58
CA THR A 558 8.60 10.48 -7.29
C THR A 558 9.60 9.60 -8.01
N HIS A 559 9.94 8.44 -7.42
CA HIS A 559 10.76 7.44 -8.11
C HIS A 559 10.16 7.06 -9.47
N ARG A 560 8.84 6.99 -9.56
CA ARG A 560 8.11 6.70 -10.80
C ARG A 560 8.31 7.75 -11.89
N MET A 561 8.29 9.04 -11.56
CA MET A 561 8.56 10.12 -12.52
C MET A 561 9.95 9.96 -13.15
N LEU A 562 10.97 9.65 -12.34
CA LEU A 562 12.32 9.38 -12.81
C LEU A 562 12.38 8.15 -13.71
N VAL A 563 11.78 7.04 -13.29
CA VAL A 563 11.72 5.79 -14.06
C VAL A 563 11.07 6.04 -15.42
N ASN A 564 9.94 6.75 -15.48
CA ASN A 564 9.23 7.06 -16.71
C ASN A 564 10.05 7.93 -17.67
N ASN A 565 10.76 8.92 -17.14
CA ASN A 565 11.63 9.77 -17.94
C ASN A 565 12.81 8.96 -18.53
N ILE A 566 13.44 8.13 -17.71
CA ILE A 566 14.59 7.31 -18.13
C ILE A 566 14.16 6.23 -19.13
N ARG A 567 12.98 5.61 -18.95
CA ARG A 567 12.45 4.58 -19.87
C ARG A 567 12.47 5.04 -21.32
N ARG A 568 12.14 6.29 -21.58
CA ARG A 568 12.10 6.87 -22.94
C ARG A 568 13.48 7.03 -23.58
N THR A 569 14.55 6.96 -22.80
CA THR A 569 15.94 7.12 -23.25
C THR A 569 16.66 5.81 -23.49
N ILE A 570 16.06 4.66 -23.10
CA ILE A 570 16.68 3.33 -23.24
C ILE A 570 16.60 2.88 -24.69
N THR A 571 17.79 2.59 -25.27
CA THR A 571 17.92 2.08 -26.63
C THR A 571 17.64 0.59 -26.71
N GLU A 572 17.31 0.10 -27.91
CA GLU A 572 17.14 -1.34 -28.17
C GLU A 572 18.41 -2.14 -27.89
N SER A 573 19.58 -1.57 -28.21
CA SER A 573 20.87 -2.22 -27.95
C SER A 573 21.12 -2.43 -26.45
N GLU A 574 20.86 -1.42 -25.62
CA GLU A 574 20.99 -1.52 -24.15
C GLU A 574 20.04 -2.53 -23.56
N ARG A 575 18.78 -2.53 -24.03
CA ARG A 575 17.79 -3.53 -23.65
C ARG A 575 18.26 -4.95 -23.94
N ASP A 576 18.71 -5.18 -25.17
CA ASP A 576 19.07 -6.51 -25.65
C ASP A 576 20.38 -7.00 -25.01
N GLN A 577 21.33 -6.11 -24.73
CA GLN A 577 22.53 -6.43 -23.95
C GLN A 577 22.18 -6.97 -22.55
N VAL A 578 21.27 -6.29 -21.83
CA VAL A 578 20.85 -6.72 -20.49
C VAL A 578 20.16 -8.09 -20.56
N ILE A 579 19.33 -8.34 -21.56
CA ILE A 579 18.70 -9.66 -21.75
C ILE A 579 19.76 -10.75 -21.94
N ALA A 580 20.78 -10.49 -22.77
CA ALA A 580 21.88 -11.41 -23.01
C ALA A 580 22.68 -11.71 -21.73
N GLU A 581 23.00 -10.68 -20.93
CA GLU A 581 23.69 -10.83 -19.64
C GLU A 581 22.90 -11.71 -18.66
N PHE A 582 21.59 -11.49 -18.56
CA PHE A 582 20.72 -12.31 -17.72
C PHE A 582 20.59 -13.74 -18.23
N ALA A 583 20.49 -13.96 -19.55
CA ALA A 583 20.43 -15.29 -20.14
C ALA A 583 21.71 -16.08 -19.83
N GLN A 584 22.89 -15.47 -20.02
CA GLN A 584 24.17 -16.08 -19.68
C GLN A 584 24.25 -16.44 -18.19
N LYS A 585 23.84 -15.53 -17.32
CA LYS A 585 23.89 -15.72 -15.86
C LYS A 585 22.94 -16.82 -15.37
N LEU A 586 21.78 -16.97 -15.99
CA LEU A 586 20.75 -17.94 -15.59
C LEU A 586 20.98 -19.33 -16.18
N ALA A 587 21.76 -19.41 -17.25
CA ALA A 587 22.07 -20.66 -17.89
C ALA A 587 23.04 -21.51 -17.03
N ASN A 588 22.78 -22.83 -17.00
CA ASN A 588 23.68 -23.79 -16.39
C ASN A 588 23.86 -25.03 -17.28
N SER A 589 25.03 -25.62 -17.20
CA SER A 589 25.37 -26.75 -18.08
C SER A 589 24.66 -28.05 -17.69
N GLY A 590 24.29 -28.25 -16.43
CA GLY A 590 23.80 -29.54 -15.97
C GLY A 590 24.78 -30.68 -16.36
N PRO A 591 24.27 -31.78 -16.96
CA PRO A 591 25.12 -32.87 -17.45
C PRO A 591 25.97 -32.56 -18.71
N PHE A 592 25.64 -31.49 -19.44
CA PHE A 592 26.45 -31.08 -20.57
C PHE A 592 27.83 -30.62 -20.12
N ARG A 593 28.88 -31.09 -20.84
CA ARG A 593 30.27 -30.76 -20.52
C ARG A 593 30.65 -29.31 -20.86
N GLU A 594 29.95 -28.73 -21.81
CA GLU A 594 30.18 -27.37 -22.26
C GLU A 594 28.85 -26.62 -22.36
N LEU A 595 28.82 -25.42 -21.81
CA LEU A 595 27.77 -24.44 -22.00
C LEU A 595 28.32 -23.27 -22.81
N LYS A 596 27.73 -22.99 -23.96
CA LYS A 596 28.14 -21.87 -24.79
C LYS A 596 26.98 -20.93 -25.07
N PHE A 597 27.23 -19.64 -24.94
CA PHE A 597 26.29 -18.59 -25.35
C PHE A 597 26.70 -18.04 -26.72
N VAL A 598 25.78 -17.96 -27.67
CA VAL A 598 25.97 -17.34 -28.98
C VAL A 598 25.34 -15.95 -28.96
N PRO A 599 26.14 -14.87 -28.86
CA PRO A 599 25.63 -13.51 -28.80
C PRO A 599 25.06 -13.09 -30.16
N ALA A 600 24.10 -12.17 -30.13
CA ALA A 600 23.59 -11.48 -31.31
C ALA A 600 24.62 -10.52 -31.91
N ASP A 601 24.60 -10.41 -33.22
CA ASP A 601 25.33 -9.38 -33.96
C ASP A 601 24.36 -8.66 -34.91
N PRO A 602 23.96 -7.42 -34.63
CA PRO A 602 23.03 -6.69 -35.46
C PRO A 602 23.49 -6.43 -36.91
N GLN A 603 24.80 -6.56 -37.16
CA GLN A 603 25.38 -6.31 -38.47
C GLN A 603 25.44 -7.57 -39.35
N ARG A 604 25.11 -8.74 -38.79
CA ARG A 604 25.15 -10.05 -39.43
C ARG A 604 23.80 -10.74 -39.42
N THR A 605 23.59 -11.58 -40.39
CA THR A 605 22.42 -12.48 -40.39
C THR A 605 22.55 -13.54 -39.31
N ALA A 606 21.45 -14.14 -38.86
CA ALA A 606 21.45 -15.23 -37.90
C ALA A 606 22.37 -16.39 -38.34
N THR A 607 22.37 -16.72 -39.65
CA THR A 607 23.22 -17.73 -40.24
C THR A 607 24.71 -17.39 -40.15
N GLU A 608 25.09 -16.15 -40.49
CA GLU A 608 26.49 -15.70 -40.40
C GLU A 608 26.99 -15.70 -38.96
N VAL A 609 26.15 -15.32 -37.99
CA VAL A 609 26.47 -15.39 -36.55
C VAL A 609 26.74 -16.85 -36.15
N MET A 610 25.89 -17.79 -36.56
CA MET A 610 26.08 -19.19 -36.23
C MET A 610 27.35 -19.76 -36.83
N VAL A 611 27.65 -19.48 -38.10
CA VAL A 611 28.87 -19.92 -38.78
C VAL A 611 30.15 -19.38 -38.12
N THR A 612 30.13 -18.14 -37.69
CA THR A 612 31.31 -17.48 -37.08
C THR A 612 31.42 -17.69 -35.58
N SER A 613 30.45 -18.31 -34.92
CA SER A 613 30.40 -18.51 -33.49
C SER A 613 31.43 -19.50 -32.93
N GLY A 614 32.26 -20.12 -33.73
CA GLY A 614 33.32 -21.07 -33.32
C GLY A 614 32.73 -22.29 -32.61
N LEU A 615 31.65 -22.84 -33.13
CA LEU A 615 31.02 -24.08 -32.64
C LEU A 615 31.76 -25.35 -33.11
N ASP A 616 32.97 -25.24 -33.57
CA ASP A 616 33.74 -26.22 -34.35
C ASP A 616 34.59 -27.17 -33.51
N THR A 617 34.47 -27.22 -32.22
CA THR A 617 35.36 -28.05 -31.43
C THR A 617 34.65 -28.95 -30.44
N ALA A 618 35.10 -30.13 -30.41
CA ALA A 618 35.17 -31.08 -29.32
C ALA A 618 34.18 -32.26 -29.33
N TYR A 619 34.74 -33.41 -29.07
CA TYR A 619 34.09 -34.64 -28.64
C TYR A 619 33.45 -34.43 -27.22
N THR A 620 32.36 -33.62 -27.15
CA THR A 620 31.68 -33.38 -25.91
C THR A 620 30.24 -32.95 -26.13
N ALA A 621 29.34 -33.35 -25.24
CA ALA A 621 27.96 -32.90 -25.28
C ALA A 621 27.89 -31.41 -24.85
N ARG A 622 27.21 -30.60 -25.65
CA ARG A 622 27.17 -29.13 -25.49
C ARG A 622 25.74 -28.60 -25.45
N LEU A 623 25.48 -27.72 -24.49
CA LEU A 623 24.28 -26.89 -24.48
C LEU A 623 24.64 -25.51 -25.04
N ILE A 624 24.01 -25.09 -26.12
CA ILE A 624 24.24 -23.83 -26.80
C ILE A 624 23.03 -22.96 -26.60
N VAL A 625 23.19 -21.86 -25.88
CA VAL A 625 22.13 -20.88 -25.60
C VAL A 625 22.22 -19.76 -26.64
N LEU A 626 21.14 -19.55 -27.39
CA LEU A 626 21.10 -18.54 -28.43
C LEU A 626 20.54 -17.22 -27.87
N ASP A 627 21.14 -16.09 -28.30
CA ASP A 627 20.75 -14.78 -27.86
C ASP A 627 19.32 -14.42 -28.30
N PRO A 628 18.41 -14.02 -27.33
CA PRO A 628 17.03 -13.66 -27.68
C PRO A 628 16.90 -12.44 -28.58
N ALA A 629 17.92 -11.60 -28.69
CA ALA A 629 17.89 -10.43 -29.56
C ALA A 629 17.74 -10.83 -31.04
N GLN A 630 18.42 -11.92 -31.46
CA GLN A 630 18.48 -12.33 -32.84
C GLN A 630 17.79 -13.69 -33.13
N PHE A 631 17.73 -14.58 -32.14
CA PHE A 631 17.23 -15.93 -32.30
C PHE A 631 15.93 -16.15 -31.53
N SER A 632 14.90 -16.65 -32.21
CA SER A 632 13.65 -17.06 -31.56
C SER A 632 12.87 -18.01 -32.43
N LEU A 633 12.02 -18.84 -31.85
CA LEU A 633 11.14 -19.77 -32.53
C LEU A 633 9.70 -19.61 -32.10
N ARG A 634 8.77 -19.81 -33.03
CA ARG A 634 7.34 -19.93 -32.77
C ARG A 634 6.84 -21.22 -33.38
N ASN A 635 6.75 -22.27 -32.57
CA ASN A 635 6.33 -23.60 -33.03
C ASN A 635 7.13 -24.06 -34.28
N GLY A 636 8.45 -23.86 -34.26
CA GLY A 636 9.34 -24.27 -35.36
C GLY A 636 9.27 -23.43 -36.65
N MET A 637 8.58 -22.29 -36.67
CA MET A 637 8.25 -21.58 -37.91
C MET A 637 9.04 -20.28 -38.19
N GLU A 638 9.92 -19.82 -37.31
CA GLU A 638 10.73 -18.61 -37.55
C GLU A 638 11.89 -18.86 -38.48
N LYS A 639 11.69 -18.50 -39.74
CA LYS A 639 12.64 -18.81 -40.85
C LYS A 639 14.11 -18.44 -40.57
N PRO A 640 14.47 -17.22 -40.13
CA PRO A 640 15.88 -16.87 -39.94
C PRO A 640 16.61 -17.77 -38.94
N THR A 641 15.95 -18.05 -37.80
CA THR A 641 16.51 -18.93 -36.75
C THR A 641 16.58 -20.38 -37.25
N LEU A 642 15.55 -20.86 -37.94
CA LEU A 642 15.51 -22.22 -38.48
C LEU A 642 16.58 -22.44 -39.57
N GLU A 643 16.78 -21.48 -40.47
CA GLU A 643 17.86 -21.52 -41.47
C GLU A 643 19.24 -21.54 -40.80
N ALA A 644 19.46 -20.70 -39.80
CA ALA A 644 20.71 -20.68 -39.06
C ALA A 644 21.00 -22.01 -38.33
N LEU A 645 19.98 -22.64 -37.73
CA LEU A 645 20.09 -23.96 -37.10
C LEU A 645 20.34 -25.06 -38.12
N ASN A 646 19.66 -25.04 -39.26
CA ASN A 646 19.92 -26.00 -40.35
C ASN A 646 21.37 -25.95 -40.84
N VAL A 647 21.90 -24.73 -41.02
CA VAL A 647 23.32 -24.56 -41.40
C VAL A 647 24.27 -25.11 -40.35
N ALA A 648 23.98 -24.75 -39.06
CA ALA A 648 24.78 -25.20 -37.91
C ALA A 648 24.78 -26.73 -37.74
N MET A 649 23.69 -27.39 -38.12
CA MET A 649 23.53 -28.84 -38.04
C MET A 649 23.94 -29.58 -39.30
N GLY A 650 24.47 -28.89 -40.32
CA GLY A 650 24.91 -29.47 -41.58
C GLY A 650 23.75 -29.90 -42.49
N LEU A 651 22.57 -29.36 -42.31
CA LEU A 651 21.37 -29.62 -43.14
C LEU A 651 21.14 -28.52 -44.20
N GLY A 652 21.91 -27.42 -44.14
CA GLY A 652 21.78 -26.31 -45.09
C GLY A 652 22.29 -26.62 -46.50
N GLN A 653 21.73 -25.92 -47.50
CA GLN A 653 22.23 -25.94 -48.85
C GLN A 653 23.20 -24.79 -49.10
N GLY A 654 24.44 -25.06 -49.57
CA GLY A 654 25.40 -24.00 -49.95
C GLY A 654 26.81 -24.14 -49.40
N ALA A 655 27.70 -23.20 -49.75
CA ALA A 655 29.13 -23.27 -49.54
C ALA A 655 29.65 -22.98 -48.11
N GLN A 656 28.78 -22.68 -47.19
CA GLN A 656 29.12 -22.33 -45.81
C GLN A 656 28.50 -23.32 -44.82
N GLN A 657 28.88 -24.59 -44.93
CA GLN A 657 28.49 -25.59 -43.93
C GLN A 657 29.51 -25.67 -42.82
N LEU A 658 29.06 -25.66 -41.55
CA LEU A 658 29.89 -26.07 -40.44
C LEU A 658 30.24 -27.56 -40.57
N PRO A 659 31.41 -28.03 -40.15
CA PRO A 659 31.77 -29.44 -40.22
C PRO A 659 30.74 -30.33 -39.54
N VAL A 660 30.18 -31.30 -40.18
CA VAL A 660 29.07 -32.16 -39.68
C VAL A 660 29.55 -33.13 -38.59
N GLN A 661 30.86 -33.25 -38.35
CA GLN A 661 31.45 -34.26 -37.46
C GLN A 661 30.95 -34.26 -36.04
N TRP A 662 30.48 -33.10 -35.54
CA TRP A 662 30.05 -32.96 -34.16
C TRP A 662 28.67 -32.31 -34.02
N ALA A 663 27.94 -32.19 -35.10
CA ALA A 663 26.59 -31.59 -35.12
C ALA A 663 25.62 -32.30 -34.14
N SER A 664 25.76 -33.62 -33.96
CA SER A 664 24.93 -34.39 -33.03
C SER A 664 25.21 -34.11 -31.57
N SER A 665 26.38 -33.57 -31.23
CA SER A 665 26.74 -33.22 -29.83
C SER A 665 26.19 -31.89 -29.38
N ALA A 666 25.65 -31.09 -30.28
CA ALA A 666 25.12 -29.76 -29.98
C ALA A 666 23.61 -29.78 -29.76
N VAL A 667 23.17 -29.22 -28.66
CA VAL A 667 21.75 -29.00 -28.29
C VAL A 667 21.55 -27.53 -28.13
N TYR A 668 20.53 -26.95 -28.77
CA TYR A 668 20.28 -25.51 -28.80
C TYR A 668 19.10 -25.15 -27.96
N ALA A 669 19.30 -24.18 -27.03
CA ALA A 669 18.25 -23.53 -26.25
C ALA A 669 17.82 -22.23 -26.92
N VAL A 670 16.55 -22.11 -27.27
CA VAL A 670 16.00 -20.97 -28.03
C VAL A 670 14.75 -20.42 -27.33
N VAL A 671 14.56 -19.08 -27.38
CA VAL A 671 13.39 -18.45 -26.80
C VAL A 671 12.17 -18.57 -27.71
N ASN A 672 10.99 -18.59 -27.08
CA ASN A 672 9.71 -18.46 -27.75
C ASN A 672 9.48 -17.01 -28.18
N THR A 673 9.15 -16.78 -29.45
CA THR A 673 8.96 -15.45 -30.05
C THR A 673 7.89 -14.62 -29.34
N GLN A 674 6.78 -15.22 -28.93
CA GLN A 674 5.69 -14.50 -28.25
C GLN A 674 6.13 -14.07 -26.84
N ARG A 675 6.77 -14.98 -26.08
CA ARG A 675 7.24 -14.67 -24.71
C ARG A 675 8.44 -13.71 -24.73
N ARG A 676 9.22 -13.64 -25.81
CA ARG A 676 10.30 -12.67 -26.00
C ARG A 676 9.83 -11.20 -25.87
N SER A 677 8.62 -10.88 -26.34
CA SER A 677 8.07 -9.52 -26.26
C SER A 677 7.89 -9.06 -24.81
N LEU A 678 7.39 -9.94 -23.93
CA LEU A 678 7.29 -9.68 -22.50
C LEU A 678 8.67 -9.45 -21.86
N VAL A 679 9.67 -10.30 -22.20
CA VAL A 679 11.04 -10.16 -21.70
C VAL A 679 11.62 -8.79 -22.06
N ARG A 680 11.42 -8.33 -23.30
CA ARG A 680 11.87 -7.00 -23.78
C ARG A 680 11.26 -5.88 -22.96
N GLY A 681 9.96 -5.92 -22.68
CA GLY A 681 9.30 -4.93 -21.84
C GLY A 681 9.86 -4.90 -20.42
N LEU A 682 10.04 -6.08 -19.80
CA LEU A 682 10.58 -6.19 -18.44
C LEU A 682 12.07 -5.79 -18.34
N ALA A 683 12.84 -5.98 -19.39
CA ALA A 683 14.24 -5.52 -19.44
C ALA A 683 14.33 -3.99 -19.45
N ILE A 684 13.47 -3.31 -20.21
CA ILE A 684 13.37 -1.85 -20.18
C ILE A 684 13.02 -1.37 -18.77
N GLU A 685 12.04 -2.04 -18.11
CA GLU A 685 11.65 -1.72 -16.73
C GLU A 685 12.80 -1.88 -15.74
N TYR A 686 13.57 -2.94 -15.87
CA TYR A 686 14.75 -3.19 -15.03
C TYR A 686 15.83 -2.12 -15.24
N VAL A 687 16.20 -1.81 -16.49
CA VAL A 687 17.22 -0.80 -16.80
C VAL A 687 16.78 0.59 -16.31
N ALA A 688 15.51 0.95 -16.53
CA ALA A 688 14.97 2.23 -16.08
C ALA A 688 15.08 2.40 -14.56
N ARG A 689 14.70 1.37 -13.78
CA ARG A 689 14.80 1.40 -12.32
C ARG A 689 16.24 1.37 -11.82
N GLN A 690 17.11 0.65 -12.50
CA GLN A 690 18.54 0.62 -12.17
C GLN A 690 19.16 2.01 -12.31
N ARG A 691 18.89 2.72 -13.42
CA ARG A 691 19.36 4.09 -13.65
C ARG A 691 18.71 5.10 -12.72
N ALA A 692 17.40 4.95 -12.48
CA ALA A 692 16.69 5.80 -11.53
C ALA A 692 17.26 5.69 -10.12
N LEU A 693 17.56 4.47 -9.67
CA LEU A 693 18.21 4.28 -8.36
C LEU A 693 19.60 4.91 -8.29
N ALA A 694 20.35 4.92 -9.41
CA ALA A 694 21.68 5.55 -9.47
C ALA A 694 21.64 7.07 -9.59
N ALA A 695 20.47 7.67 -9.82
CA ALA A 695 20.32 9.11 -9.96
C ALA A 695 20.65 9.85 -8.65
N PRO A 696 21.36 11.02 -8.71
CA PRO A 696 21.73 11.77 -7.51
C PRO A 696 20.53 12.15 -6.63
N GLU A 697 19.39 12.46 -7.23
CA GLU A 697 18.14 12.83 -6.55
C GLU A 697 17.61 11.69 -5.67
N VAL A 698 17.77 10.43 -6.12
CA VAL A 698 17.37 9.25 -5.37
C VAL A 698 18.42 8.87 -4.32
N GLN A 699 19.71 9.00 -4.63
CA GLN A 699 20.77 8.66 -3.69
C GLN A 699 20.81 9.59 -2.47
N ASN A 700 20.35 10.83 -2.63
CA ASN A 700 20.30 11.85 -1.57
C ASN A 700 18.98 11.83 -0.77
N ASP A 701 17.98 11.02 -1.17
CA ASP A 701 16.72 10.88 -0.47
C ASP A 701 16.54 9.43 0.02
N SER A 702 16.47 9.24 1.32
CA SER A 702 16.41 7.92 1.95
C SER A 702 15.11 7.15 1.61
N GLU A 703 13.99 7.85 1.45
CA GLU A 703 12.69 7.25 1.11
C GLU A 703 12.66 6.82 -0.36
N LEU A 704 13.11 7.69 -1.27
CA LEU A 704 13.24 7.36 -2.69
C LEU A 704 14.22 6.21 -2.91
N LYS A 705 15.35 6.20 -2.21
CA LYS A 705 16.36 5.13 -2.28
C LYS A 705 15.80 3.79 -1.79
N SER A 706 15.08 3.80 -0.67
CA SER A 706 14.44 2.59 -0.13
C SER A 706 13.38 2.04 -1.11
N THR A 707 12.55 2.92 -1.66
CA THR A 707 11.53 2.56 -2.65
C THR A 707 12.18 2.03 -3.93
N GLY A 708 13.16 2.75 -4.48
CA GLY A 708 13.89 2.35 -5.67
C GLY A 708 14.60 1.01 -5.54
N THR A 709 15.21 0.74 -4.38
CA THR A 709 15.87 -0.56 -4.10
C THR A 709 14.87 -1.72 -4.15
N LYS A 710 13.69 -1.56 -3.52
CA LYS A 710 12.63 -2.60 -3.52
C LYS A 710 12.07 -2.82 -4.92
N GLU A 711 11.80 -1.74 -5.65
CA GLU A 711 11.26 -1.84 -7.02
C GLU A 711 12.27 -2.44 -7.99
N LEU A 712 13.55 -2.12 -7.87
CA LEU A 712 14.61 -2.73 -8.69
C LEU A 712 14.73 -4.23 -8.42
N ALA A 713 14.68 -4.65 -7.15
CA ALA A 713 14.72 -6.07 -6.80
C ALA A 713 13.52 -6.83 -7.39
N ALA A 714 12.32 -6.26 -7.29
CA ALA A 714 11.11 -6.85 -7.88
C ALA A 714 11.18 -6.92 -9.42
N ALA A 715 11.65 -5.87 -10.08
CA ALA A 715 11.83 -5.85 -11.54
C ALA A 715 12.85 -6.89 -12.01
N LYS A 716 13.95 -7.05 -11.26
CA LYS A 716 14.95 -8.10 -11.51
C LYS A 716 14.34 -9.49 -11.43
N GLU A 717 13.62 -9.80 -10.36
CA GLU A 717 12.95 -11.09 -10.18
C GLU A 717 11.94 -11.39 -11.31
N GLN A 718 11.16 -10.39 -11.69
CA GLN A 718 10.20 -10.52 -12.80
C GLN A 718 10.90 -10.80 -14.13
N LEU A 719 12.00 -10.10 -14.43
CA LEU A 719 12.79 -10.31 -15.62
C LEU A 719 13.41 -11.73 -15.65
N GLU A 720 14.03 -12.15 -14.55
CA GLU A 720 14.61 -13.50 -14.43
C GLU A 720 13.55 -14.59 -14.62
N LYS A 721 12.39 -14.43 -14.01
CA LYS A 721 11.27 -15.37 -14.13
C LYS A 721 10.71 -15.42 -15.56
N ALA A 722 10.50 -14.25 -16.17
CA ALA A 722 10.03 -14.19 -17.56
C ALA A 722 11.04 -14.77 -18.55
N LEU A 723 12.33 -14.50 -18.35
CA LEU A 723 13.38 -15.01 -19.20
C LEU A 723 13.50 -16.54 -19.09
N LYS A 724 13.45 -17.10 -17.89
CA LYS A 724 13.41 -18.57 -17.70
C LYS A 724 12.22 -19.20 -18.45
N ARG A 725 11.04 -18.57 -18.35
CA ARG A 725 9.83 -19.05 -19.03
C ARG A 725 9.86 -18.84 -20.54
N ALA A 726 10.66 -17.90 -21.04
CA ALA A 726 10.77 -17.64 -22.45
C ALA A 726 11.62 -18.69 -23.20
N TYR A 727 12.63 -19.29 -22.55
CA TYR A 727 13.45 -20.34 -23.12
C TYR A 727 12.73 -21.69 -23.03
N GLN A 728 11.89 -21.98 -24.03
CA GLN A 728 11.05 -23.17 -24.08
C GLN A 728 11.47 -24.20 -25.14
N HIS A 729 12.19 -23.77 -26.16
CA HIS A 729 12.55 -24.62 -27.31
C HIS A 729 13.93 -25.22 -27.10
N VAL A 730 14.00 -26.55 -27.23
CA VAL A 730 15.23 -27.33 -27.23
C VAL A 730 15.33 -28.00 -28.60
N VAL A 731 16.32 -27.59 -29.41
CA VAL A 731 16.49 -28.08 -30.80
C VAL A 731 17.76 -28.92 -30.91
N PHE A 732 17.69 -30.05 -31.58
CA PHE A 732 18.79 -30.96 -31.77
C PHE A 732 18.66 -31.72 -33.10
N LEU A 733 19.77 -32.29 -33.54
CA LEU A 733 19.82 -33.13 -34.74
C LEU A 733 19.31 -34.55 -34.43
N ALA A 734 18.34 -35.02 -35.19
CA ALA A 734 17.76 -36.36 -35.07
C ALA A 734 17.88 -37.16 -36.40
N GLN A 735 17.88 -38.47 -36.26
CA GLN A 735 17.84 -39.42 -37.36
C GLN A 735 17.16 -40.70 -36.86
N PRO A 736 15.84 -40.87 -37.06
CA PRO A 736 15.10 -41.98 -36.46
C PRO A 736 15.48 -43.32 -37.07
N ASP A 737 15.63 -43.36 -38.38
CA ASP A 737 16.07 -44.56 -39.08
C ASP A 737 17.58 -44.50 -39.42
N PRO A 738 18.28 -45.62 -39.30
CA PRO A 738 19.69 -45.65 -39.57
C PRO A 738 20.13 -45.17 -40.95
N ASP A 739 19.30 -45.40 -41.96
CA ASP A 739 19.49 -44.98 -43.34
C ASP A 739 18.56 -43.84 -43.74
N GLY A 740 17.80 -43.27 -42.77
CA GLY A 740 16.84 -42.17 -42.97
C GLY A 740 17.54 -40.81 -43.08
N GLU A 741 16.75 -39.81 -43.52
CA GLU A 741 17.25 -38.43 -43.58
C GLU A 741 17.46 -37.86 -42.19
N ARG A 742 18.48 -37.02 -42.05
CA ARG A 742 18.72 -36.20 -40.85
C ARG A 742 17.79 -35.00 -40.87
N TYR A 743 17.23 -34.68 -39.73
CA TYR A 743 16.35 -33.50 -39.59
C TYR A 743 16.56 -32.83 -38.24
N LEU A 744 16.07 -31.59 -38.11
CA LEU A 744 15.96 -30.90 -36.81
C LEU A 744 14.75 -31.44 -36.07
N ASP A 745 14.98 -31.98 -34.88
CA ASP A 745 13.91 -32.29 -33.94
C ASP A 745 13.86 -31.23 -32.84
N GLU A 746 12.65 -30.99 -32.28
CA GLU A 746 12.38 -30.00 -31.30
C GLU A 746 11.59 -30.60 -30.13
N VAL A 747 12.04 -30.31 -28.91
CA VAL A 747 11.27 -30.53 -27.70
C VAL A 747 10.81 -29.17 -27.19
N THR A 748 9.49 -28.98 -27.15
CA THR A 748 8.86 -27.77 -26.59
C THR A 748 8.06 -28.16 -25.39
N HIS A 749 8.26 -27.44 -24.29
CA HIS A 749 7.49 -27.59 -23.06
C HIS A 749 6.70 -26.30 -22.75
N ASP A 750 5.39 -26.40 -22.67
CA ASP A 750 4.51 -25.31 -22.24
C ASP A 750 4.40 -25.19 -20.72
N ASP A 751 5.06 -26.07 -19.97
CA ASP A 751 5.11 -26.02 -18.50
C ASP A 751 5.92 -24.81 -18.05
N ASP A 752 5.32 -23.99 -17.20
CA ASP A 752 5.96 -22.82 -16.60
C ASP A 752 7.17 -23.13 -15.71
N ASN A 753 7.35 -24.40 -15.32
CA ASN A 753 8.49 -24.87 -14.53
C ASN A 753 9.67 -25.33 -15.40
N PHE A 754 9.47 -25.54 -16.69
CA PHE A 754 10.55 -25.89 -17.61
C PHE A 754 11.29 -24.65 -18.12
N THR A 755 12.59 -24.75 -18.24
CA THR A 755 13.42 -23.76 -18.94
C THR A 755 14.58 -24.43 -19.63
N ALA A 756 14.77 -24.10 -20.90
CA ALA A 756 15.91 -24.56 -21.68
C ALA A 756 17.26 -23.95 -21.27
N LEU A 757 17.26 -23.00 -20.33
CA LEU A 757 18.47 -22.49 -19.66
C LEU A 757 19.01 -23.45 -18.59
N ASN A 758 18.21 -24.43 -18.16
CA ASN A 758 18.63 -25.41 -17.17
C ASN A 758 19.07 -26.72 -17.85
N GLY A 759 20.36 -26.95 -17.95
CA GLY A 759 20.93 -28.12 -18.62
C GLY A 759 20.44 -29.45 -18.04
N THR A 760 20.13 -29.52 -16.73
CA THR A 760 19.55 -30.74 -16.14
C THR A 760 18.12 -30.99 -16.64
N ALA A 761 17.32 -29.92 -16.75
CA ALA A 761 15.96 -30.02 -17.30
C ALA A 761 15.98 -30.40 -18.77
N VAL A 762 16.90 -29.80 -19.54
CA VAL A 762 17.12 -30.12 -20.94
C VAL A 762 17.54 -31.60 -21.11
N TRP A 763 18.48 -32.09 -20.31
CA TRP A 763 18.93 -33.49 -20.36
C TRP A 763 17.78 -34.46 -20.12
N LYS A 764 16.96 -34.22 -19.12
CA LYS A 764 15.77 -35.05 -18.85
C LYS A 764 14.74 -35.01 -19.99
N ALA A 765 14.54 -33.86 -20.61
CA ALA A 765 13.66 -33.73 -21.76
C ALA A 765 14.18 -34.52 -22.99
N LEU A 766 15.49 -34.56 -23.19
CA LEU A 766 16.17 -35.32 -24.25
C LEU A 766 16.17 -36.82 -23.95
N ALA A 767 16.26 -37.25 -22.71
CA ALA A 767 16.15 -38.64 -22.29
C ALA A 767 14.79 -39.24 -22.68
N ALA A 768 13.71 -38.45 -22.50
CA ALA A 768 12.38 -38.85 -22.95
C ALA A 768 12.23 -39.03 -24.49
N ARG A 769 13.25 -38.64 -25.26
CA ARG A 769 13.37 -38.78 -26.73
C ARG A 769 14.51 -39.72 -27.14
N ASP A 770 15.04 -40.52 -26.25
CA ASP A 770 16.14 -41.43 -26.45
C ASP A 770 17.42 -40.78 -27.05
N LYS A 771 17.51 -39.41 -26.93
CA LYS A 771 18.67 -38.66 -27.44
C LYS A 771 19.87 -38.71 -26.48
N VAL A 772 19.65 -39.00 -25.22
CA VAL A 772 20.69 -39.06 -24.19
C VAL A 772 20.47 -40.27 -23.29
N PHE A 773 21.56 -40.82 -22.73
CA PHE A 773 21.48 -41.74 -21.60
C PHE A 773 21.86 -41.07 -20.30
N ASP A 774 21.10 -41.35 -19.26
CA ASP A 774 21.35 -40.85 -17.91
C ASP A 774 22.43 -41.70 -17.19
N VAL A 775 22.79 -41.29 -15.97
CA VAL A 775 23.84 -41.93 -15.18
C VAL A 775 23.55 -43.43 -15.01
N GLY A 776 24.49 -44.29 -15.45
CA GLY A 776 24.38 -45.73 -15.26
C GLY A 776 23.41 -46.45 -16.19
N GLU A 777 22.74 -45.75 -17.10
CA GLU A 777 21.85 -46.40 -18.07
C GLU A 777 22.56 -46.94 -19.28
N PHE A 778 23.75 -46.45 -19.60
CA PHE A 778 24.53 -46.92 -20.75
C PHE A 778 25.30 -48.22 -20.41
N THR A 779 24.57 -49.33 -20.49
CA THR A 779 25.08 -50.69 -20.16
C THR A 779 25.80 -51.32 -21.35
N PRO A 780 26.57 -52.38 -21.16
CA PRO A 780 27.18 -53.18 -22.26
C PRO A 780 26.17 -53.60 -23.33
N ARG A 781 25.00 -54.01 -22.94
CA ARG A 781 23.89 -54.36 -23.86
C ARG A 781 23.34 -53.15 -24.60
N ALA A 782 23.26 -52.00 -23.94
CA ALA A 782 22.87 -50.73 -24.60
C ALA A 782 23.92 -50.33 -25.64
N LEU A 783 25.21 -50.48 -25.34
CA LEU A 783 26.28 -50.31 -26.33
C LEU A 783 26.10 -51.24 -27.50
N GLN A 784 25.96 -52.56 -27.29
CA GLN A 784 25.77 -53.56 -28.33
C GLN A 784 24.53 -53.26 -29.20
N HIS A 785 23.43 -52.84 -28.59
CA HIS A 785 22.20 -52.51 -29.33
C HIS A 785 22.39 -51.29 -30.24
N ASN A 786 23.21 -50.34 -29.85
CA ASN A 786 23.47 -49.11 -30.62
C ASN A 786 24.57 -49.31 -31.69
N LEU A 787 25.35 -50.43 -31.66
CA LEU A 787 26.33 -50.78 -32.68
C LEU A 787 25.65 -51.46 -33.83
N ARG A 788 26.08 -51.15 -35.05
CA ARG A 788 25.66 -51.79 -36.29
C ARG A 788 26.79 -52.68 -36.89
N GLU A 789 26.47 -53.52 -37.84
CA GLU A 789 27.44 -54.31 -38.59
C GLU A 789 28.60 -53.45 -39.10
N GLN A 790 28.34 -52.31 -39.67
CA GLN A 790 29.37 -51.38 -40.20
C GLN A 790 30.21 -50.67 -39.10
N ASP A 791 29.89 -50.80 -37.84
CA ASP A 791 30.66 -50.21 -36.74
C ASP A 791 31.74 -51.17 -36.26
N TYR A 792 31.57 -52.48 -36.51
CA TYR A 792 32.62 -53.47 -36.28
C TYR A 792 33.72 -53.33 -37.32
N GLY A 793 34.96 -53.37 -36.87
CA GLY A 793 36.17 -53.09 -37.65
C GLY A 793 36.60 -51.64 -37.68
N LYS A 794 35.77 -50.70 -37.18
CA LYS A 794 36.16 -49.31 -37.01
C LYS A 794 37.16 -49.16 -35.87
N THR A 795 38.02 -48.16 -35.95
CA THR A 795 38.90 -47.82 -34.85
C THR A 795 38.16 -47.29 -33.62
N LEU A 796 38.72 -47.43 -32.43
CA LEU A 796 38.12 -46.87 -31.21
C LEU A 796 37.94 -45.35 -31.32
N SER A 797 38.83 -44.65 -32.04
CA SER A 797 38.70 -43.22 -32.35
C SER A 797 37.49 -42.96 -33.25
N ASP A 798 37.17 -43.79 -34.24
CA ASP A 798 36.01 -43.65 -35.09
C ASP A 798 34.70 -43.92 -34.31
N ILE A 799 34.72 -44.95 -33.44
CA ILE A 799 33.57 -45.25 -32.58
C ILE A 799 33.27 -44.05 -31.65
N ARG A 800 34.33 -43.54 -30.98
CA ARG A 800 34.20 -42.32 -30.17
C ARG A 800 33.60 -41.15 -30.98
N ALA A 801 34.16 -40.86 -32.15
CA ALA A 801 33.69 -39.80 -33.04
C ALA A 801 32.24 -39.99 -33.45
N ALA A 802 31.80 -41.24 -33.68
CA ALA A 802 30.41 -41.54 -34.03
C ALA A 802 29.40 -41.12 -32.95
N PHE A 803 29.70 -41.25 -31.65
CA PHE A 803 28.82 -40.81 -30.57
C PHE A 803 28.59 -39.29 -30.54
N TYR A 804 29.46 -38.49 -31.16
CA TYR A 804 29.32 -37.05 -31.25
C TYR A 804 28.89 -36.54 -32.62
N SER A 805 28.97 -37.38 -33.67
CA SER A 805 28.70 -37.00 -35.05
C SER A 805 27.45 -37.68 -35.62
N ALA A 806 27.11 -38.89 -35.20
CA ALA A 806 26.00 -39.66 -35.72
C ALA A 806 24.72 -39.43 -34.89
N PRO A 807 23.66 -38.80 -35.43
CA PRO A 807 22.44 -38.47 -34.65
C PRO A 807 21.72 -39.71 -34.11
N ARG A 808 21.92 -40.84 -34.68
CA ARG A 808 21.39 -42.14 -34.24
C ARG A 808 21.98 -42.62 -32.91
N LEU A 809 23.16 -42.13 -32.55
CA LEU A 809 23.83 -42.52 -31.31
C LEU A 809 23.50 -41.50 -30.25
N PRO A 810 23.14 -41.94 -29.03
CA PRO A 810 22.79 -41.07 -27.93
C PRO A 810 24.02 -40.37 -27.35
N LEU A 811 23.80 -39.22 -26.70
CA LEU A 811 24.84 -38.60 -25.91
C LEU A 811 24.86 -39.25 -24.50
N LEU A 812 26.07 -39.39 -23.97
CA LEU A 812 26.32 -40.08 -22.74
C LEU A 812 26.57 -39.08 -21.59
N TYR A 813 26.00 -39.31 -20.44
CA TYR A 813 26.11 -38.42 -19.25
C TYR A 813 27.58 -38.21 -18.84
N GLY A 814 28.31 -39.28 -18.67
CA GLY A 814 29.75 -39.25 -18.37
C GLY A 814 30.67 -39.10 -19.59
N GLY A 815 30.10 -39.03 -20.81
CA GLY A 815 30.84 -38.88 -22.06
C GLY A 815 31.80 -40.04 -22.32
N ASP A 816 33.05 -39.70 -22.61
CA ASP A 816 34.10 -40.71 -22.93
C ASP A 816 34.28 -41.75 -21.81
N ARG A 817 34.08 -41.36 -20.55
CA ARG A 817 34.19 -42.26 -19.40
C ARG A 817 33.13 -43.37 -19.44
N ASP A 818 31.90 -43.03 -19.75
CA ASP A 818 30.79 -43.98 -19.81
C ASP A 818 31.00 -44.92 -21.04
N LEU A 819 31.48 -44.37 -22.13
CA LEU A 819 31.81 -45.16 -23.34
C LEU A 819 32.97 -46.13 -23.03
N GLN A 820 34.03 -45.69 -22.38
CA GLN A 820 35.16 -46.53 -21.94
C GLN A 820 34.68 -47.67 -21.04
N GLN A 821 33.85 -47.34 -20.03
CA GLN A 821 33.31 -48.30 -19.09
C GLN A 821 32.44 -49.32 -19.81
N ALA A 822 31.51 -48.86 -20.66
CA ALA A 822 30.59 -49.75 -21.40
C ALA A 822 31.35 -50.68 -22.40
N ILE A 823 32.38 -50.19 -23.08
CA ILE A 823 33.23 -51.05 -23.95
C ILE A 823 34.00 -52.04 -23.09
N TYR A 824 34.60 -51.61 -21.98
CA TYR A 824 35.33 -52.53 -21.07
C TYR A 824 34.39 -53.61 -20.53
N ASP A 825 33.26 -53.30 -20.06
CA ASP A 825 32.30 -54.27 -19.54
C ASP A 825 31.76 -55.18 -20.64
N ALA A 826 31.51 -54.63 -21.85
CA ALA A 826 31.08 -55.42 -23.00
C ALA A 826 32.14 -56.41 -23.48
N VAL A 827 33.42 -56.07 -23.38
CA VAL A 827 34.54 -57.02 -23.63
C VAL A 827 34.52 -58.10 -22.59
N ASN A 828 34.37 -57.76 -21.28
CA ASN A 828 34.33 -58.75 -20.20
C ASN A 828 33.12 -59.71 -20.26
N GLU A 829 31.99 -59.19 -20.76
CA GLU A 829 30.76 -59.99 -20.96
C GLU A 829 30.79 -60.77 -22.27
N GLY A 830 31.84 -60.62 -23.08
CA GLY A 830 31.97 -61.28 -24.35
C GLY A 830 31.02 -60.85 -25.45
N LEU A 831 30.51 -59.61 -25.33
CA LEU A 831 29.59 -59.01 -26.30
C LEU A 831 30.32 -58.34 -27.50
N VAL A 832 31.54 -57.85 -27.26
CA VAL A 832 32.42 -57.22 -28.21
C VAL A 832 33.87 -57.68 -27.92
N SER A 833 34.78 -57.53 -28.88
CA SER A 833 36.24 -57.69 -28.68
C SER A 833 37.01 -56.49 -29.21
N ILE A 834 38.16 -56.17 -28.59
CA ILE A 834 39.11 -55.20 -29.12
C ILE A 834 40.24 -55.94 -29.83
N VAL A 835 40.48 -55.56 -31.09
CA VAL A 835 41.58 -56.16 -31.85
C VAL A 835 42.55 -55.11 -32.35
N ASP A 836 43.83 -55.49 -32.54
CA ASP A 836 44.85 -54.66 -33.18
C ASP A 836 44.67 -54.56 -34.71
N GLY A 837 45.58 -53.79 -35.33
CA GLY A 837 45.55 -53.67 -36.82
C GLY A 837 45.81 -54.99 -37.57
N ALA A 838 46.34 -56.04 -36.89
CA ALA A 838 46.56 -57.40 -37.45
C ALA A 838 45.35 -58.32 -37.16
N GLY A 839 44.31 -57.86 -36.43
CA GLY A 839 43.16 -58.67 -36.03
C GLY A 839 43.38 -59.53 -34.78
N THR A 840 44.47 -59.29 -34.03
CA THR A 840 44.79 -60.00 -32.80
C THR A 840 44.01 -59.32 -31.63
N GLU A 841 43.40 -60.13 -30.76
CA GLU A 841 42.68 -59.65 -29.56
C GLU A 841 43.61 -58.99 -28.56
N VAL A 842 43.22 -57.83 -28.15
CA VAL A 842 43.93 -57.05 -27.15
C VAL A 842 43.18 -57.15 -25.83
N ALA A 843 43.78 -57.82 -24.85
CA ALA A 843 43.19 -57.96 -23.52
C ALA A 843 43.21 -56.59 -22.78
N VAL A 844 42.07 -56.19 -22.26
CA VAL A 844 41.89 -54.97 -21.38
C VAL A 844 41.48 -55.41 -19.98
N THR A 845 42.24 -54.97 -18.98
CA THR A 845 42.03 -55.38 -17.56
C THR A 845 41.46 -54.22 -16.71
N ALA A 846 41.29 -53.02 -17.28
CA ALA A 846 40.70 -51.87 -16.65
C ALA A 846 40.07 -50.91 -17.67
N PRO A 847 39.02 -50.18 -17.34
CA PRO A 847 38.37 -49.27 -18.30
C PRO A 847 39.32 -48.23 -18.91
N GLY A 848 40.29 -47.71 -18.16
CA GLY A 848 41.29 -46.76 -18.65
C GLY A 848 42.23 -47.26 -19.71
N GLN A 849 42.30 -48.59 -19.94
CA GLN A 849 43.08 -49.21 -21.03
C GLN A 849 42.33 -49.19 -22.38
N VAL A 850 41.01 -48.95 -22.35
CA VAL A 850 40.23 -48.70 -23.55
C VAL A 850 40.56 -47.30 -24.08
N ASN A 851 41.63 -47.25 -24.94
CA ASN A 851 42.09 -45.98 -25.49
C ASN A 851 41.19 -45.51 -26.64
N LEU A 852 40.22 -44.68 -26.32
CA LEU A 852 39.25 -44.08 -27.26
C LEU A 852 39.93 -43.14 -28.28
N ALA A 853 41.18 -42.72 -28.10
CA ALA A 853 41.93 -41.95 -29.09
C ALA A 853 42.72 -42.82 -30.05
N SER A 854 42.70 -44.17 -29.87
CA SER A 854 43.48 -45.09 -30.69
C SER A 854 42.95 -45.19 -32.11
N THR A 855 43.83 -44.96 -33.08
CA THR A 855 43.58 -45.18 -34.52
C THR A 855 44.00 -46.55 -34.98
N SER A 856 44.59 -47.41 -34.12
CA SER A 856 45.06 -48.75 -34.41
C SER A 856 44.19 -49.83 -33.76
N LEU A 857 43.62 -49.58 -32.58
CA LEU A 857 42.69 -50.49 -31.91
C LEU A 857 41.33 -50.45 -32.59
N ARG A 858 40.72 -51.57 -32.84
CA ARG A 858 39.42 -51.69 -33.50
C ARG A 858 38.42 -52.45 -32.66
N LEU A 859 37.15 -52.04 -32.75
CA LEU A 859 36.04 -52.74 -32.09
C LEU A 859 35.63 -53.92 -33.06
N ALA A 860 35.62 -55.15 -32.54
CA ALA A 860 35.26 -56.33 -33.30
C ALA A 860 34.07 -57.08 -32.72
N LYS A 861 33.41 -57.91 -33.48
CA LYS A 861 32.47 -58.90 -32.93
C LYS A 861 33.21 -59.85 -32.01
N PRO A 862 32.47 -60.37 -31.00
CA PRO A 862 33.09 -61.36 -30.10
C PRO A 862 33.74 -62.50 -30.92
N LEU A 863 35.00 -62.74 -30.64
CA LEU A 863 35.68 -63.91 -31.27
C LEU A 863 35.04 -65.17 -30.70
N PRO A 864 34.81 -66.15 -31.51
CA PRO A 864 34.27 -67.41 -31.01
C PRO A 864 35.23 -67.99 -29.95
N GLN A 865 34.63 -68.17 -28.76
CA GLN A 865 35.39 -68.80 -27.67
C GLN A 865 35.82 -70.20 -28.11
N VAL A 866 37.09 -70.43 -28.17
CA VAL A 866 37.63 -71.75 -28.46
C VAL A 866 37.71 -72.51 -27.11
N CYS A 867 37.17 -73.71 -27.07
CA CYS A 867 37.28 -74.58 -25.94
C CYS A 867 38.77 -74.87 -25.62
N LEU A 868 39.19 -74.36 -24.43
CA LEU A 868 40.61 -74.52 -23.98
C LEU A 868 41.07 -75.98 -23.84
N THR A 869 40.11 -76.90 -23.87
CA THR A 869 40.39 -78.35 -23.74
C THR A 869 40.48 -79.10 -25.03
N CYS A 870 39.71 -78.73 -26.08
CA CYS A 870 39.73 -79.44 -27.35
C CYS A 870 40.16 -78.55 -28.54
N GLY A 871 40.32 -77.20 -28.33
CA GLY A 871 40.76 -76.32 -29.42
C GLY A 871 39.70 -75.97 -30.49
N GLU A 872 38.49 -76.49 -30.36
CA GLU A 872 37.36 -76.24 -31.28
C GLU A 872 36.44 -75.15 -30.78
N GLN A 873 35.51 -74.63 -31.59
CA GLN A 873 34.54 -73.64 -31.19
C GLN A 873 33.73 -74.07 -29.94
N ALA A 874 33.49 -73.17 -29.01
CA ALA A 874 32.79 -73.46 -27.77
C ALA A 874 31.41 -74.10 -28.02
N HIS A 875 31.22 -75.31 -27.42
CA HIS A 875 30.01 -76.11 -27.49
C HIS A 875 29.23 -76.08 -26.11
N GLU A 876 27.95 -76.06 -26.14
CA GLU A 876 27.11 -76.27 -24.93
C GLU A 876 27.19 -77.73 -24.51
N GLY A 877 27.92 -78.04 -23.43
CA GLY A 877 28.04 -79.37 -22.86
C GLY A 877 29.49 -79.66 -22.38
N GLN A 878 29.62 -80.66 -21.47
CA GLN A 878 30.96 -81.10 -20.99
C GLN A 878 31.84 -81.64 -22.15
N CYS A 879 33.01 -81.04 -22.27
CA CYS A 879 34.01 -81.58 -23.22
C CYS A 879 34.40 -83.03 -22.87
N THR A 880 34.15 -83.91 -23.76
CA THR A 880 34.41 -85.39 -23.60
C THR A 880 35.87 -85.79 -23.71
N ALA A 881 36.80 -84.82 -23.89
CA ALA A 881 38.22 -85.16 -23.90
C ALA A 881 38.83 -84.97 -22.52
N GLY A 882 38.84 -86.09 -21.74
CA GLY A 882 39.53 -86.08 -20.44
C GLY A 882 38.71 -86.57 -19.25
N SER A 883 38.26 -87.81 -19.32
CA SER A 883 37.88 -88.58 -18.14
C SER A 883 39.08 -89.25 -17.52
N GLU A 884 39.30 -89.02 -16.25
CA GLU A 884 39.68 -90.07 -15.29
C GLU A 884 39.68 -89.67 -13.83
N THR A 885 38.92 -90.56 -13.13
CA THR A 885 39.00 -90.93 -11.75
C THR A 885 38.60 -89.97 -10.58
N SER A 886 37.46 -90.37 -10.10
CA SER A 886 36.79 -90.46 -8.84
C SER A 886 37.61 -90.52 -7.51
N PRO A 887 37.06 -90.76 -6.34
CA PRO A 887 35.77 -90.23 -5.67
C PRO A 887 35.98 -89.90 -4.16
N PRO A 888 35.04 -90.02 -3.24
CA PRO A 888 33.91 -89.24 -2.89
C PRO A 888 33.91 -88.84 -1.35
N SER A 889 33.01 -88.09 -0.90
CA SER A 889 32.24 -88.39 0.25
C SER A 889 31.37 -87.30 0.78
N ASN A 890 30.14 -87.76 0.93
CA ASN A 890 29.13 -87.54 1.97
C ASN A 890 28.46 -86.16 2.20
N SER A 891 27.29 -86.20 1.68
CA SER A 891 25.99 -85.77 2.16
C SER A 891 25.80 -85.59 3.68
N PRO A 892 24.66 -85.15 4.32
CA PRO A 892 23.34 -84.98 3.69
C PRO A 892 22.49 -83.79 4.13
N GLN A 893 21.43 -83.57 3.40
CA GLN A 893 20.00 -83.48 3.82
C GLN A 893 19.61 -82.25 4.68
N ASP A 894 18.54 -81.63 4.56
CA ASP A 894 17.18 -81.79 4.04
C ASP A 894 16.55 -80.35 4.02
N GLY A 895 15.63 -80.02 3.28
CA GLY A 895 14.32 -80.49 2.98
C GLY A 895 13.54 -79.36 2.31
N THR A 896 12.98 -79.71 1.23
CA THR A 896 11.86 -79.04 0.55
C THR A 896 10.55 -79.29 1.31
N PRO A 897 9.36 -78.88 0.91
CA PRO A 897 8.95 -78.03 -0.23
C PRO A 897 7.71 -77.14 -0.02
N SER A 898 7.41 -76.39 -1.00
CA SER A 898 6.10 -76.32 -1.70
C SER A 898 5.02 -75.37 -1.27
N SER A 899 4.56 -74.74 -2.34
CA SER A 899 3.18 -74.45 -2.75
C SER A 899 2.51 -73.16 -2.28
N GLY A 900 2.20 -72.36 -3.30
CA GLY A 900 1.11 -71.37 -3.28
C GLY A 900 -0.28 -72.09 -3.28
N PRO A 901 -1.42 -71.50 -3.59
CA PRO A 901 -1.69 -70.07 -3.96
C PRO A 901 -2.97 -69.48 -3.26
N SER A 902 -3.28 -68.29 -3.63
CA SER A 902 -4.69 -67.77 -3.82
C SER A 902 -5.38 -66.97 -2.72
N ASN A 903 -5.78 -65.81 -3.18
CA ASN A 903 -7.08 -65.14 -3.02
C ASN A 903 -7.70 -64.88 -1.66
N GLY A 904 -8.06 -63.65 -1.52
CA GLY A 904 -9.34 -63.30 -0.95
C GLY A 904 -9.40 -62.16 0.07
N SER A 905 -9.75 -60.96 -0.48
CA SER A 905 -10.73 -60.01 0.08
C SER A 905 -10.84 -59.74 1.55
N LYS A 906 -10.84 -58.43 1.80
CA LYS A 906 -11.78 -57.65 2.61
C LYS A 906 -11.47 -57.37 4.08
N ASP A 907 -11.44 -56.08 4.23
CA ASP A 907 -12.07 -55.22 5.24
C ASP A 907 -11.52 -55.17 6.70
N GLN A 908 -11.29 -53.91 6.98
CA GLN A 908 -11.59 -53.18 8.21
C GLN A 908 -10.57 -53.12 9.35
N GLU A 909 -10.25 -51.85 9.53
CA GLU A 909 -10.11 -51.10 10.76
C GLU A 909 -8.96 -51.31 11.76
N ALA A 910 -8.40 -50.17 11.99
CA ALA A 910 -7.90 -49.63 13.24
C ALA A 910 -6.61 -50.20 13.82
N GLY A 911 -5.70 -49.26 13.97
CA GLY A 911 -4.82 -49.34 15.13
C GLY A 911 -3.34 -49.37 14.81
N ALA A 912 -2.73 -48.25 15.04
CA ALA A 912 -1.40 -48.03 15.57
C ALA A 912 -0.29 -49.02 15.20
N GLY A 913 0.75 -48.51 14.63
CA GLY A 913 2.02 -49.20 14.70
C GLY A 913 2.92 -48.98 13.50
N ARG A 914 3.90 -48.17 13.68
CA ARG A 914 5.18 -48.11 12.94
C ARG A 914 5.66 -49.54 12.60
N PRO A 915 6.56 -49.73 11.64
CA PRO A 915 7.87 -49.11 11.65
C PRO A 915 8.65 -49.01 10.32
N HIS A 916 9.71 -48.28 10.41
CA HIS A 916 11.07 -48.44 9.93
C HIS A 916 11.30 -48.63 8.43
N GLY A 917 12.19 -47.96 7.87
CA GLY A 917 13.39 -47.26 8.30
C GLY A 917 14.16 -46.73 7.12
N GLY A 918 14.77 -45.69 7.40
CA GLY A 918 15.83 -45.05 6.61
C GLY A 918 16.46 -44.08 7.60
N ALA A 919 17.53 -44.53 8.23
CA ALA A 919 18.18 -43.77 9.27
C ALA A 919 18.79 -42.48 8.74
N THR A 920 18.14 -41.37 9.02
CA THR A 920 18.85 -40.11 9.24
C THR A 920 19.23 -40.08 10.72
N PRO A 921 20.47 -39.70 11.07
CA PRO A 921 20.89 -39.66 12.46
C PRO A 921 20.02 -38.66 13.23
N PRO A 922 19.73 -38.87 14.51
CA PRO A 922 18.92 -38.00 15.30
C PRO A 922 19.61 -36.66 15.42
N VAL A 923 18.96 -35.60 14.94
CA VAL A 923 19.28 -34.25 15.34
C VAL A 923 19.04 -34.23 16.86
N LYS A 924 20.12 -34.30 17.60
CA LYS A 924 20.12 -33.97 19.03
C LYS A 924 19.57 -32.57 19.13
N ASP A 925 18.65 -32.32 20.06
CA ASP A 925 18.29 -31.01 20.59
C ASP A 925 19.56 -30.31 21.14
N GLN A 926 20.41 -29.87 20.27
CA GLN A 926 21.52 -28.98 20.61
C GLN A 926 20.95 -27.56 20.58
N LYS A 927 20.70 -27.02 21.78
CA LYS A 927 20.53 -25.59 21.96
C LYS A 927 21.84 -24.92 21.55
N VAL A 928 21.80 -24.19 20.44
CA VAL A 928 22.96 -23.43 19.97
C VAL A 928 22.85 -22.03 20.57
N ALA A 929 23.83 -21.62 21.35
CA ALA A 929 23.96 -20.23 21.79
C ALA A 929 24.58 -19.42 20.64
N PHE A 930 23.85 -18.44 20.16
CA PHE A 930 24.32 -17.52 19.13
C PHE A 930 24.76 -16.23 19.81
N SER A 931 26.02 -15.81 19.65
CA SER A 931 26.54 -14.54 20.14
C SER A 931 27.08 -13.73 18.96
N PHE A 932 26.75 -12.45 18.92
CA PHE A 932 27.31 -11.52 17.94
C PHE A 932 27.78 -10.26 18.65
N THR A 933 28.81 -9.64 18.05
CA THR A 933 29.31 -8.34 18.49
C THR A 933 29.21 -7.38 17.31
N SER A 934 28.48 -6.28 17.48
CA SER A 934 28.37 -5.24 16.47
C SER A 934 28.61 -3.89 17.12
N ASN A 935 29.50 -3.08 16.54
CA ASN A 935 29.69 -1.67 16.90
C ASN A 935 28.70 -0.82 16.12
N LEU A 936 27.47 -0.72 16.64
CA LEU A 936 26.48 0.22 16.11
C LEU A 936 26.75 1.59 16.72
N LEU A 937 27.23 2.54 15.91
CA LEU A 937 27.35 3.94 16.29
C LEU A 937 25.97 4.53 16.52
N ALA A 938 25.88 5.48 17.48
CA ALA A 938 24.65 6.23 17.77
C ALA A 938 24.33 7.20 16.63
N SER A 939 23.85 6.68 15.50
CA SER A 939 23.36 7.38 14.34
C SER A 939 22.01 6.80 13.94
N SER A 940 21.24 7.50 13.11
CA SER A 940 20.00 6.98 12.54
C SER A 940 20.22 5.63 11.81
N GLU A 941 21.36 5.44 11.19
CA GLU A 941 21.76 4.18 10.54
C GLU A 941 21.98 3.04 11.57
N GLY A 942 22.49 3.36 12.76
CA GLY A 942 22.64 2.38 13.85
C GLY A 942 21.31 1.90 14.41
N ALA A 943 20.31 2.79 14.53
CA ALA A 943 18.97 2.46 14.97
C ALA A 943 18.24 1.59 13.93
N ASP A 944 18.40 1.89 12.64
CA ASP A 944 17.85 1.10 11.55
C ASP A 944 18.53 -0.28 11.44
N GLY A 945 19.83 -0.34 11.66
CA GLY A 945 20.59 -1.60 11.73
C GLY A 945 20.15 -2.49 12.88
N PHE A 946 19.87 -1.93 14.05
CA PHE A 946 19.33 -2.65 15.20
C PHE A 946 17.90 -3.17 14.95
N ALA A 947 17.05 -2.33 14.36
CA ALA A 947 15.68 -2.73 13.98
C ALA A 947 15.68 -3.81 12.89
N ALA A 948 16.61 -3.75 11.93
CA ALA A 948 16.80 -4.76 10.89
C ALA A 948 17.30 -6.08 11.48
N LEU A 949 18.25 -6.03 12.42
CA LEU A 949 18.76 -7.21 13.12
C LEU A 949 17.66 -7.89 13.94
N PHE A 950 16.88 -7.12 14.70
CA PHE A 950 15.76 -7.63 15.48
C PHE A 950 14.67 -8.24 14.60
N ARG A 951 14.35 -7.61 13.47
CA ARG A 951 13.42 -8.17 12.48
C ARG A 951 13.94 -9.45 11.84
N ALA A 952 15.22 -9.54 11.53
CA ALA A 952 15.82 -10.75 10.95
C ALA A 952 15.70 -11.95 11.89
N PHE A 953 15.84 -11.74 13.20
CA PHE A 953 15.65 -12.79 14.20
C PHE A 953 14.17 -13.13 14.42
N TYR A 954 13.31 -12.13 14.52
CA TYR A 954 11.88 -12.34 14.83
C TYR A 954 11.06 -12.87 13.64
N MET A 955 11.47 -12.56 12.40
CA MET A 955 10.77 -13.01 11.19
C MET A 955 11.33 -14.29 10.56
N ALA A 956 12.52 -14.71 10.96
CA ALA A 956 13.15 -15.94 10.44
C ALA A 956 12.84 -17.19 11.27
N LEU A 957 12.32 -17.01 12.48
CA LEU A 957 12.06 -18.12 13.41
C LEU A 957 10.56 -18.19 13.75
N ASP A 958 9.97 -19.36 13.55
CA ASP A 958 8.61 -19.66 14.01
C ASP A 958 8.57 -19.58 15.55
N GLU A 959 7.50 -19.09 16.16
CA GLU A 959 7.33 -18.99 17.63
C GLU A 959 7.62 -20.30 18.38
N ARG A 960 7.50 -21.42 17.69
CA ARG A 960 7.80 -22.76 18.22
C ARG A 960 9.29 -23.11 18.26
N GLN A 961 10.14 -22.33 17.60
CA GLN A 961 11.58 -22.55 17.51
C GLN A 961 12.38 -21.76 18.54
N ILE A 962 11.76 -20.75 19.18
CA ILE A 962 12.37 -19.94 20.21
C ILE A 962 11.95 -20.48 21.58
N SER A 963 12.78 -21.27 22.21
CA SER A 963 12.51 -21.74 23.58
C SER A 963 12.95 -20.77 24.67
N TYR A 964 13.89 -19.86 24.36
CA TYR A 964 14.41 -18.85 25.29
C TYR A 964 15.27 -17.84 24.55
N LEU A 965 14.99 -16.54 24.73
CA LEU A 965 15.80 -15.43 24.21
C LEU A 965 16.43 -14.67 25.38
N GLN A 966 17.73 -14.78 25.53
CA GLN A 966 18.51 -13.98 26.47
C GLN A 966 19.61 -13.27 25.70
N GLY A 967 19.59 -11.94 25.71
CA GLY A 967 20.63 -11.13 25.10
C GLY A 967 21.12 -10.03 26.03
N THR A 968 22.38 -9.68 25.92
CA THR A 968 22.95 -8.53 26.62
C THR A 968 23.27 -7.47 25.56
N ILE A 969 22.64 -6.30 25.69
CA ILE A 969 22.94 -5.13 24.83
C ILE A 969 23.67 -4.13 25.70
N GLN A 970 24.84 -3.69 25.26
CA GLN A 970 25.61 -2.64 25.93
C GLN A 970 25.47 -1.35 25.13
N ILE A 971 24.85 -0.33 25.73
CA ILE A 971 24.66 0.98 25.09
C ILE A 971 25.35 2.01 26.00
N VAL A 972 26.22 2.82 25.42
CA VAL A 972 26.84 3.96 26.13
C VAL A 972 25.98 5.19 25.88
N LEU A 973 25.40 5.73 26.95
CA LEU A 973 24.50 6.87 26.94
C LEU A 973 25.06 8.03 27.74
N GLN A 974 24.70 9.25 27.40
CA GLN A 974 24.92 10.39 28.30
C GLN A 974 23.93 10.30 29.50
N ALA A 975 24.32 10.79 30.66
CA ALA A 975 23.59 10.65 31.92
C ALA A 975 22.13 11.10 31.83
N GLU A 976 21.86 12.21 31.16
CA GLU A 976 20.50 12.75 30.97
C GLU A 976 19.60 11.85 30.11
N ALA A 977 20.17 11.14 29.11
CA ALA A 977 19.42 10.20 28.28
C ALA A 977 19.16 8.87 28.99
N ALA A 978 20.05 8.47 29.91
CA ALA A 978 19.92 7.23 30.67
C ALA A 978 18.69 7.22 31.59
N GLU A 979 18.42 8.32 32.30
CA GLU A 979 17.26 8.46 33.17
C GLU A 979 15.94 8.39 32.39
N GLN A 980 15.84 9.05 31.23
CA GLN A 980 14.64 9.02 30.39
C GLN A 980 14.37 7.61 29.82
N ILE A 981 15.42 6.90 29.43
CA ILE A 981 15.30 5.54 28.91
C ILE A 981 14.94 4.58 30.05
N GLN A 982 15.51 4.73 31.25
CA GLN A 982 15.16 3.92 32.38
C GLN A 982 13.68 4.05 32.76
N GLN A 983 13.15 5.24 32.73
CA GLN A 983 11.74 5.49 33.00
C GLN A 983 10.82 4.84 31.97
N ARG A 984 11.15 4.95 30.68
CA ARG A 984 10.40 4.30 29.59
C ARG A 984 10.45 2.77 29.63
N LEU A 985 11.60 2.19 30.00
CA LEU A 985 11.73 0.74 30.15
C LEU A 985 10.93 0.23 31.35
N ASN A 986 10.91 0.96 32.45
CA ASN A 986 10.09 0.65 33.64
C ASN A 986 8.59 0.70 33.29
N ASP A 987 8.16 1.69 32.51
CA ASP A 987 6.76 1.83 32.05
C ASP A 987 6.33 0.64 31.14
N LEU A 988 7.29 0.02 30.47
CA LEU A 988 7.09 -1.19 29.66
C LEU A 988 7.26 -2.50 30.44
N GLY A 989 7.53 -2.45 31.76
CA GLY A 989 7.77 -3.62 32.59
C GLY A 989 9.13 -4.31 32.32
N ILE A 990 10.09 -3.60 31.72
CA ILE A 990 11.41 -4.11 31.37
C ILE A 990 12.42 -3.63 32.41
N THR A 991 13.05 -4.57 33.14
CA THR A 991 14.10 -4.24 34.10
C THR A 991 15.43 -4.01 33.41
N ALA A 992 15.98 -2.82 33.50
CA ALA A 992 17.30 -2.47 32.97
C ALA A 992 18.25 -2.07 34.12
N THR A 993 19.51 -2.48 34.02
CA THR A 993 20.57 -2.09 34.95
C THR A 993 21.51 -1.11 34.26
N PHE A 994 21.64 0.07 34.80
CA PHE A 994 22.58 1.09 34.33
C PHE A 994 23.84 1.03 35.22
N LYS A 995 25.00 1.12 34.59
CA LYS A 995 26.28 1.12 35.26
C LYS A 995 27.09 2.32 34.76
N GLU A 996 27.53 3.17 35.66
CA GLU A 996 28.46 4.23 35.31
C GLU A 996 29.78 3.62 34.81
N ILE A 997 30.26 4.12 33.67
CA ILE A 997 31.53 3.73 33.05
C ILE A 997 32.60 4.78 33.31
#